data_eea5c567818a8d28307764a361dc9764
#
_entry.id   eea5c567818a8d28307764a361dc9764
#
_cell.length_a   1.000
_cell.length_b   1.000
_cell.length_c   1.000
_cell.angle_alpha   90.00
_cell.angle_beta   90.00
_cell.angle_gamma   90.00
#
_symmetry.space_group_name_H-M   'P 1'
#
loop_
_entity.id
_entity.type
_entity.pdbx_description
1 polymer ?
#
loop_
_entity_poly.entity_id
_entity_poly.type
_entity_poly.pdbx_seq_one_letter_code
_entity_poly.pdbx_strand_id
1 'polypeptide(L)'
;MVVAPFCRRVNGGSQTVKSGWVDRDAENFVADGAASSVGRDLAFRIYTTRLLGRDPKLVLHGGGNTSLKARVRDRLGEDADVLYVKSSGSDMAKIDADGFVAVRLEPMRKLRAIESIGDEDLVAVERANLIDAKAANPSVEMMLHAFLPQRFIDHTHATAVLSLIDQPDGEKKCQEVFGRRLGFVPYVMPGFGLAKKAIEVFERGKPSDGLILSKHGIVTFGETAREAYERMIEMVTLAEEFIARRRKTVAVAAQPHNIAGESHVAPIVRGACSEKDATAEGAWRRLVLEFRGGEAARNFVNAKDLDRLSRLGVVTPDHTIRTKNWPLVLPAPDNGKLDDFASIVRERASQFAAHYRDYFARHNKRVGGIKHELDPLPRVVLVPGLGMFGLGRSKNDAIITADIAEAWIEGVSDAEAIGKFESISEADMFDCEYWPLEQAKLGARQNSEKLLPLAGQIVAVTGAGGAIGAAAARIFAAAGAEIALLDVNFAGAAEQAETVGPTALPVACDVTDAESVRTAFDKIVKNFGGVDIVVSNAGAAWQGRIGDVAEDIMRKSFELNFYGHQRVAQAAVKIMLAQGTGGCLLFNVSKQAVNPGPNFGPYGIPKAAALALMRQYALDYGADGIRANAVNADRIRSGLLSPDMIASRSKARGLSEKDYMSGNLLGREVTAEDVAQAFLHQALELKTTADVTTVDGGNIAAAMR
;
A
#
# COMPACT_ATOMS: atom_id res chain seq x y z
N MET A 1 -15.22 -10.77 -16.12
CA MET A 1 -14.30 -9.98 -16.96
C MET A 1 -13.03 -9.77 -16.13
N VAL A 2 -11.98 -10.48 -16.49
CA VAL A 2 -10.70 -10.48 -15.75
C VAL A 2 -10.03 -9.11 -15.91
N VAL A 3 -9.90 -8.36 -14.83
CA VAL A 3 -9.09 -7.12 -14.81
C VAL A 3 -7.65 -7.56 -14.63
N ALA A 4 -6.88 -7.53 -15.71
CA ALA A 4 -5.45 -7.75 -15.68
C ALA A 4 -4.77 -6.70 -14.79
N PRO A 5 -3.72 -7.05 -14.02
CA PRO A 5 -2.94 -6.08 -13.26
C PRO A 5 -2.28 -5.10 -14.23
N PHE A 6 -2.50 -3.81 -14.00
CA PHE A 6 -1.95 -2.72 -14.80
C PHE A 6 -0.43 -2.68 -14.61
N CYS A 7 0.30 -3.40 -15.46
CA CYS A 7 1.73 -3.21 -15.61
C CYS A 7 1.94 -1.93 -16.44
N ARG A 8 2.21 -0.80 -15.79
CA ARG A 8 2.52 0.45 -16.47
C ARG A 8 3.84 0.31 -17.21
N ARG A 9 3.78 0.18 -18.54
CA ARG A 9 4.91 0.53 -19.41
C ARG A 9 5.00 2.06 -19.46
N VAL A 10 5.91 2.64 -18.72
CA VAL A 10 6.34 4.01 -18.94
C VAL A 10 7.25 3.99 -20.17
N ASN A 11 6.68 4.23 -21.34
CA ASN A 11 7.47 4.58 -22.52
C ASN A 11 7.94 6.02 -22.33
N GLY A 12 9.26 6.22 -22.27
CA GLY A 12 9.90 7.52 -22.20
C GLY A 12 9.59 8.38 -23.43
N GLY A 13 8.62 9.25 -23.27
CA GLY A 13 8.24 10.34 -24.14
C GLY A 13 7.16 11.13 -23.45
N SER A 14 7.41 12.41 -23.14
CA SER A 14 6.44 13.34 -22.57
C SER A 14 5.22 13.47 -23.49
N GLN A 15 4.26 12.57 -23.34
CA GLN A 15 2.96 12.77 -23.97
C GLN A 15 2.16 13.74 -23.07
N THR A 16 1.71 14.85 -23.63
CA THR A 16 0.77 15.76 -22.99
C THR A 16 -0.51 15.04 -22.60
N VAL A 17 -1.17 15.52 -21.54
CA VAL A 17 -2.50 15.06 -21.16
C VAL A 17 -3.45 15.21 -22.35
N LYS A 18 -4.30 14.21 -22.59
CA LYS A 18 -5.26 14.21 -23.68
C LYS A 18 -6.65 13.91 -23.16
N SER A 19 -7.66 14.49 -23.82
CA SER A 19 -9.04 14.13 -23.51
C SER A 19 -9.27 12.63 -23.72
N GLY A 20 -9.83 12.00 -22.69
CA GLY A 20 -10.34 10.63 -22.73
C GLY A 20 -11.85 10.58 -23.00
N TRP A 21 -12.50 11.72 -23.27
CA TRP A 21 -13.93 11.76 -23.58
C TRP A 21 -14.24 11.10 -24.91
N VAL A 22 -15.16 10.14 -24.89
CA VAL A 22 -15.72 9.48 -26.08
C VAL A 22 -17.25 9.52 -25.97
N ASP A 23 -17.92 10.20 -26.88
CA ASP A 23 -19.37 10.40 -26.82
C ASP A 23 -20.15 9.08 -26.68
N ARG A 24 -19.79 8.06 -27.47
CA ARG A 24 -20.41 6.73 -27.42
C ARG A 24 -20.24 6.07 -26.04
N ASP A 25 -19.05 6.17 -25.44
CA ASP A 25 -18.76 5.54 -24.14
C ASP A 25 -19.48 6.27 -23.02
N ALA A 26 -19.59 7.61 -23.12
CA ALA A 26 -20.36 8.43 -22.19
C ALA A 26 -21.84 8.08 -22.21
N GLU A 27 -22.43 7.92 -23.41
CA GLU A 27 -23.83 7.52 -23.56
C GLU A 27 -24.08 6.07 -23.12
N ASN A 28 -23.18 5.15 -23.43
CA ASN A 28 -23.25 3.77 -22.96
C ASN A 28 -23.19 3.72 -21.42
N PHE A 29 -22.32 4.52 -20.80
CA PHE A 29 -22.22 4.61 -19.35
C PHE A 29 -23.53 5.07 -18.70
N VAL A 30 -24.25 5.99 -19.35
CA VAL A 30 -25.59 6.42 -18.91
C VAL A 30 -26.61 5.30 -19.09
N ALA A 31 -26.53 4.51 -20.19
CA ALA A 31 -27.48 3.46 -20.52
C ALA A 31 -27.29 2.18 -19.68
N ASP A 32 -26.05 1.84 -19.28
CA ASP A 32 -25.67 0.57 -18.63
C ASP A 32 -26.18 0.41 -17.19
N GLY A 33 -27.17 1.15 -16.76
CA GLY A 33 -27.94 0.89 -15.54
C GLY A 33 -27.31 1.27 -14.20
N ALA A 34 -26.01 1.48 -14.12
CA ALA A 34 -25.40 2.11 -12.93
C ALA A 34 -25.90 3.54 -12.72
N ALA A 35 -26.46 4.13 -13.76
CA ALA A 35 -26.97 5.48 -13.81
C ALA A 35 -28.52 5.59 -13.84
N SER A 36 -29.24 4.52 -14.05
CA SER A 36 -30.71 4.56 -14.18
C SER A 36 -31.44 5.03 -12.92
N SER A 37 -30.82 4.89 -11.75
CA SER A 37 -31.35 5.37 -10.46
C SER A 37 -30.94 6.78 -10.08
N VAL A 38 -29.89 7.36 -10.75
CA VAL A 38 -29.25 8.62 -10.32
C VAL A 38 -29.42 9.79 -11.28
N GLY A 39 -30.03 9.57 -12.43
CA GLY A 39 -30.24 10.59 -13.45
C GLY A 39 -29.01 10.83 -14.34
N ARG A 40 -29.28 11.32 -15.56
CA ARG A 40 -28.32 11.46 -16.66
C ARG A 40 -27.12 12.37 -16.30
N ASP A 41 -27.36 13.48 -15.63
CA ASP A 41 -26.30 14.45 -15.31
C ASP A 41 -25.30 13.90 -14.30
N LEU A 42 -25.79 13.18 -13.27
CA LEU A 42 -24.91 12.54 -12.30
C LEU A 42 -24.12 11.38 -12.95
N ALA A 43 -24.71 10.66 -13.89
CA ALA A 43 -24.00 9.65 -14.66
C ALA A 43 -22.83 10.23 -15.47
N PHE A 44 -23.05 11.33 -16.18
CA PHE A 44 -21.98 12.04 -16.86
C PHE A 44 -20.93 12.58 -15.88
N ARG A 45 -21.35 13.06 -14.71
CA ARG A 45 -20.44 13.49 -13.66
C ARG A 45 -19.54 12.36 -13.16
N ILE A 46 -20.10 11.17 -12.93
CA ILE A 46 -19.34 9.98 -12.56
C ILE A 46 -18.34 9.60 -13.66
N TYR A 47 -18.79 9.60 -14.91
CA TYR A 47 -17.95 9.27 -16.07
C TYR A 47 -16.73 10.21 -16.18
N THR A 48 -16.95 11.54 -16.13
CA THR A 48 -15.83 12.51 -16.20
C THR A 48 -14.94 12.45 -14.97
N THR A 49 -15.49 12.19 -13.79
CA THR A 49 -14.69 11.99 -12.57
C THR A 49 -13.75 10.80 -12.70
N ARG A 50 -14.24 9.69 -13.27
CA ARG A 50 -13.39 8.53 -13.54
C ARG A 50 -12.32 8.80 -14.60
N LEU A 51 -12.61 9.62 -15.62
CA LEU A 51 -11.61 10.04 -16.59
C LEU A 51 -10.48 10.85 -15.92
N LEU A 52 -10.83 11.82 -15.07
CA LEU A 52 -9.85 12.60 -14.30
C LEU A 52 -9.02 11.70 -13.38
N GLY A 53 -9.67 10.85 -12.59
CA GLY A 53 -9.00 9.99 -11.62
C GLY A 53 -8.11 8.90 -12.20
N ARG A 54 -8.31 8.52 -13.48
CA ARG A 54 -7.48 7.53 -14.18
C ARG A 54 -6.17 8.09 -14.70
N ASP A 55 -6.06 9.38 -14.83
CA ASP A 55 -4.81 10.02 -15.26
C ASP A 55 -4.02 10.52 -14.03
N PRO A 56 -2.88 9.89 -13.70
CA PRO A 56 -2.07 10.25 -12.53
C PRO A 56 -1.41 11.62 -12.64
N LYS A 57 -1.37 12.23 -13.84
CA LYS A 57 -0.90 13.61 -14.02
C LYS A 57 -1.92 14.64 -13.54
N LEU A 58 -3.20 14.23 -13.42
CA LEU A 58 -4.31 15.07 -12.98
C LEU A 58 -4.63 14.89 -11.52
N VAL A 59 -4.74 13.62 -11.07
CA VAL A 59 -5.18 13.26 -9.72
C VAL A 59 -4.47 12.01 -9.24
N LEU A 60 -4.09 12.00 -7.96
CA LEU A 60 -3.54 10.83 -7.26
C LEU A 60 -4.37 10.52 -6.01
N HIS A 61 -4.64 9.24 -5.80
CA HIS A 61 -5.04 8.57 -4.54
C HIS A 61 -5.93 9.38 -3.56
N GLY A 62 -7.13 9.71 -3.99
CA GLY A 62 -8.11 10.39 -3.14
C GLY A 62 -7.98 11.92 -3.11
N GLY A 63 -6.93 12.49 -3.73
CA GLY A 63 -6.82 13.92 -4.01
C GLY A 63 -7.89 14.39 -4.99
N GLY A 64 -8.06 15.71 -5.11
CA GLY A 64 -9.06 16.32 -5.96
C GLY A 64 -10.51 15.95 -5.64
N ASN A 65 -11.44 16.62 -6.27
CA ASN A 65 -12.87 16.33 -6.13
C ASN A 65 -13.68 16.95 -7.27
N THR A 66 -14.90 16.50 -7.41
CA THR A 66 -15.82 16.97 -8.45
C THR A 66 -17.22 17.09 -7.90
N SER A 67 -18.03 17.96 -8.52
CA SER A 67 -19.40 18.16 -8.08
C SER A 67 -20.38 18.47 -9.21
N LEU A 68 -21.66 18.36 -8.87
CA LEU A 68 -22.81 18.71 -9.69
C LEU A 68 -23.88 19.38 -8.85
N LYS A 69 -24.40 20.54 -9.27
CA LYS A 69 -25.61 21.13 -8.70
C LYS A 69 -26.83 20.61 -9.48
N ALA A 70 -27.78 20.05 -8.74
CA ALA A 70 -28.99 19.46 -9.33
C ALA A 70 -30.22 19.71 -8.45
N ARG A 71 -31.39 19.49 -9.01
CA ARG A 71 -32.64 19.48 -8.27
C ARG A 71 -33.15 18.06 -8.12
N VAL A 72 -33.48 17.67 -6.91
CA VAL A 72 -33.94 16.31 -6.60
C VAL A 72 -35.21 16.35 -5.75
N ARG A 73 -35.98 15.28 -5.75
CA ARG A 73 -37.02 15.06 -4.76
C ARG A 73 -36.43 14.35 -3.55
N ASP A 74 -36.64 14.95 -2.37
CA ASP A 74 -36.22 14.33 -1.14
C ASP A 74 -37.18 13.18 -0.71
N ARG A 75 -36.89 12.57 0.46
CA ARG A 75 -37.70 11.45 0.98
C ARG A 75 -39.13 11.84 1.36
N LEU A 76 -39.42 13.12 1.53
CA LEU A 76 -40.76 13.65 1.80
C LEU A 76 -41.51 14.00 0.51
N GLY A 77 -40.85 13.86 -0.64
CA GLY A 77 -41.41 14.20 -1.94
C GLY A 77 -41.27 15.69 -2.32
N GLU A 78 -40.53 16.47 -1.52
CA GLU A 78 -40.30 17.89 -1.76
C GLU A 78 -39.09 18.09 -2.69
N ASP A 79 -39.19 19.12 -3.55
CA ASP A 79 -38.07 19.53 -4.42
C ASP A 79 -36.99 20.22 -3.60
N ALA A 80 -35.76 19.75 -3.70
CA ALA A 80 -34.59 20.32 -3.06
C ALA A 80 -33.46 20.59 -4.06
N ASP A 81 -32.87 21.80 -4.00
CA ASP A 81 -31.62 22.07 -4.68
C ASP A 81 -30.47 21.47 -3.89
N VAL A 82 -29.69 20.61 -4.52
CA VAL A 82 -28.59 19.85 -3.90
C VAL A 82 -27.28 20.06 -4.62
N LEU A 83 -26.20 19.88 -3.87
CA LEU A 83 -24.84 19.68 -4.36
C LEU A 83 -24.52 18.18 -4.21
N TYR A 84 -24.35 17.49 -5.35
CA TYR A 84 -23.65 16.23 -5.37
C TYR A 84 -22.15 16.50 -5.37
N VAL A 85 -21.42 16.02 -4.40
CA VAL A 85 -19.98 16.18 -4.30
C VAL A 85 -19.33 14.85 -3.92
N LYS A 86 -18.11 14.61 -4.41
CA LYS A 86 -17.30 13.45 -4.06
C LYS A 86 -17.18 13.34 -2.54
N SER A 87 -17.42 12.15 -2.01
CA SER A 87 -17.20 11.86 -0.58
C SER A 87 -15.72 11.88 -0.22
N SER A 88 -15.42 12.26 1.01
CA SER A 88 -14.05 12.30 1.54
C SER A 88 -13.37 10.94 1.43
N GLY A 89 -12.14 10.90 0.90
CA GLY A 89 -11.33 9.67 0.78
C GLY A 89 -11.70 8.74 -0.39
N SER A 90 -12.78 8.99 -1.14
CA SER A 90 -13.15 8.18 -2.31
C SER A 90 -12.13 8.36 -3.44
N ASP A 91 -11.77 7.25 -4.10
CA ASP A 91 -10.88 7.25 -5.27
C ASP A 91 -11.66 7.65 -6.54
N MET A 92 -11.28 8.76 -7.16
CA MET A 92 -11.92 9.26 -8.39
C MET A 92 -11.86 8.26 -9.54
N ALA A 93 -10.81 7.44 -9.64
CA ALA A 93 -10.64 6.47 -10.74
C ALA A 93 -11.70 5.37 -10.74
N LYS A 94 -12.29 5.07 -9.57
CA LYS A 94 -13.22 3.95 -9.35
C LYS A 94 -14.58 4.39 -8.81
N ILE A 95 -14.77 5.69 -8.60
CA ILE A 95 -15.97 6.25 -7.97
C ILE A 95 -17.25 5.80 -8.69
N ASP A 96 -18.29 5.53 -7.93
CA ASP A 96 -19.65 5.24 -8.39
C ASP A 96 -20.67 6.22 -7.78
N ALA A 97 -21.95 5.93 -7.89
CA ALA A 97 -23.01 6.79 -7.39
C ALA A 97 -22.94 6.97 -5.86
N ASP A 98 -22.59 5.92 -5.12
CA ASP A 98 -22.47 5.95 -3.66
C ASP A 98 -21.28 6.80 -3.19
N GLY A 99 -20.30 6.98 -4.07
CA GLY A 99 -19.16 7.88 -3.86
C GLY A 99 -19.52 9.37 -3.99
N PHE A 100 -20.74 9.72 -4.44
CA PHE A 100 -21.23 11.10 -4.47
C PHE A 100 -22.28 11.30 -3.39
N VAL A 101 -22.05 12.24 -2.49
CA VAL A 101 -23.01 12.61 -1.44
C VAL A 101 -23.82 13.83 -1.86
N ALA A 102 -25.14 13.79 -1.62
CA ALA A 102 -26.05 14.90 -1.89
C ALA A 102 -26.27 15.72 -0.62
N VAL A 103 -25.92 17.03 -0.70
CA VAL A 103 -26.10 17.99 0.42
C VAL A 103 -27.04 19.08 -0.04
N ARG A 104 -27.98 19.51 0.82
CA ARG A 104 -28.87 20.65 0.54
C ARG A 104 -28.03 21.90 0.30
N LEU A 105 -28.18 22.52 -0.86
CA LEU A 105 -27.28 23.58 -1.33
C LEU A 105 -27.54 24.92 -0.60
N GLU A 106 -28.80 25.25 -0.36
CA GLU A 106 -29.17 26.57 0.19
C GLU A 106 -28.63 26.79 1.62
N PRO A 107 -28.72 25.83 2.56
CA PRO A 107 -28.07 25.97 3.87
C PRO A 107 -26.56 26.16 3.77
N MET A 108 -25.90 25.47 2.85
CA MET A 108 -24.45 25.61 2.63
C MET A 108 -24.10 27.02 2.14
N ARG A 109 -24.88 27.57 1.20
CA ARG A 109 -24.67 28.93 0.70
C ARG A 109 -24.85 29.99 1.78
N LYS A 110 -25.76 29.78 2.76
CA LYS A 110 -25.95 30.69 3.90
C LYS A 110 -24.71 30.80 4.78
N LEU A 111 -23.89 29.75 4.86
CA LEU A 111 -22.63 29.79 5.62
C LEU A 111 -21.66 30.85 5.10
N ARG A 112 -21.83 31.31 3.86
CA ARG A 112 -21.03 32.39 3.31
C ARG A 112 -21.11 33.69 4.14
N ALA A 113 -22.22 33.95 4.83
CA ALA A 113 -22.40 35.11 5.69
C ALA A 113 -21.62 35.02 7.02
N ILE A 114 -21.18 33.80 7.41
CA ILE A 114 -20.43 33.57 8.65
C ILE A 114 -18.97 33.95 8.44
N GLU A 115 -18.37 34.65 9.39
CA GLU A 115 -16.96 35.05 9.30
C GLU A 115 -16.01 33.87 9.40
N SER A 116 -16.21 33.01 10.40
CA SER A 116 -15.43 31.77 10.61
C SER A 116 -16.31 30.70 11.25
N ILE A 117 -15.98 29.43 11.05
CA ILE A 117 -16.65 28.28 11.65
C ILE A 117 -15.57 27.23 11.96
N GLY A 118 -15.69 26.57 13.11
CA GLY A 118 -14.84 25.45 13.48
C GLY A 118 -15.13 24.19 12.64
N ASP A 119 -14.14 23.32 12.47
CA ASP A 119 -14.26 22.12 11.64
C ASP A 119 -15.38 21.19 12.14
N GLU A 120 -15.49 21.00 13.46
CA GLU A 120 -16.52 20.14 14.07
C GLU A 120 -17.93 20.68 13.80
N ASP A 121 -18.12 21.98 13.96
CA ASP A 121 -19.38 22.66 13.69
C ASP A 121 -19.72 22.62 12.20
N LEU A 122 -18.72 22.83 11.32
CA LEU A 122 -18.91 22.75 9.88
C LEU A 122 -19.38 21.34 9.49
N VAL A 123 -18.68 20.29 9.93
CA VAL A 123 -19.05 18.89 9.66
C VAL A 123 -20.44 18.59 10.23
N ALA A 124 -20.79 19.10 11.41
CA ALA A 124 -22.13 18.91 11.99
C ALA A 124 -23.21 19.54 11.11
N VAL A 125 -23.00 20.77 10.62
CA VAL A 125 -23.92 21.45 9.69
C VAL A 125 -24.03 20.69 8.36
N GLU A 126 -22.91 20.25 7.79
CA GLU A 126 -22.87 19.45 6.56
C GLU A 126 -23.69 18.16 6.72
N ARG A 127 -23.46 17.39 7.80
CA ARG A 127 -24.18 16.16 8.08
C ARG A 127 -25.67 16.36 8.32
N ALA A 128 -26.05 17.42 9.00
CA ALA A 128 -27.46 17.77 9.23
C ALA A 128 -28.22 18.08 7.93
N ASN A 129 -27.49 18.41 6.85
CA ASN A 129 -28.05 18.78 5.54
C ASN A 129 -27.85 17.70 4.46
N LEU A 130 -27.36 16.51 4.82
CA LEU A 130 -27.32 15.39 3.88
C LEU A 130 -28.75 14.94 3.51
N ILE A 131 -28.97 14.62 2.23
CA ILE A 131 -30.24 14.02 1.78
C ILE A 131 -30.38 12.59 2.31
N ASP A 132 -29.28 11.84 2.36
CA ASP A 132 -29.19 10.56 3.04
C ASP A 132 -28.27 10.67 4.28
N ALA A 133 -28.85 10.61 5.46
CA ALA A 133 -28.10 10.67 6.72
C ALA A 133 -27.07 9.55 6.92
N LYS A 134 -27.18 8.45 6.15
CA LYS A 134 -26.23 7.31 6.18
C LYS A 134 -25.05 7.53 5.23
N ALA A 135 -25.10 8.53 4.36
CA ALA A 135 -24.00 8.81 3.42
C ALA A 135 -22.71 9.15 4.16
N ALA A 136 -21.58 8.89 3.49
CA ALA A 136 -20.26 9.29 3.97
C ALA A 136 -20.17 10.83 4.12
N ASN A 137 -19.13 11.31 4.78
CA ASN A 137 -18.87 12.74 4.83
C ASN A 137 -18.51 13.27 3.43
N PRO A 138 -18.98 14.46 3.06
CA PRO A 138 -18.56 15.11 1.82
C PRO A 138 -17.05 15.45 1.83
N SER A 139 -16.50 15.79 0.67
CA SER A 139 -15.13 16.31 0.57
C SER A 139 -14.94 17.50 1.51
N VAL A 140 -13.78 17.60 2.14
CA VAL A 140 -13.38 18.75 2.99
C VAL A 140 -13.43 20.10 2.26
N GLU A 141 -13.47 20.08 0.93
CA GLU A 141 -13.58 21.26 0.07
C GLU A 141 -14.99 21.48 -0.49
N MET A 142 -15.99 20.78 0.03
CA MET A 142 -17.37 20.89 -0.42
C MET A 142 -17.87 22.34 -0.43
N MET A 143 -17.43 23.17 0.53
CA MET A 143 -17.83 24.56 0.62
C MET A 143 -17.35 25.40 -0.58
N LEU A 144 -16.16 25.09 -1.15
CA LEU A 144 -15.68 25.70 -2.39
C LEU A 144 -16.67 25.48 -3.53
N HIS A 145 -17.13 24.23 -3.69
CA HIS A 145 -18.11 23.85 -4.71
C HIS A 145 -19.50 24.45 -4.45
N ALA A 146 -19.91 24.58 -3.19
CA ALA A 146 -21.21 25.18 -2.83
C ALA A 146 -21.27 26.67 -3.12
N PHE A 147 -20.18 27.41 -2.87
CA PHE A 147 -20.13 28.87 -3.03
C PHE A 147 -20.01 29.31 -4.50
N LEU A 148 -19.25 28.60 -5.33
CA LEU A 148 -19.15 28.87 -6.76
C LEU A 148 -20.50 28.62 -7.43
N PRO A 149 -20.97 29.49 -8.35
CA PRO A 149 -22.32 29.38 -8.91
C PRO A 149 -22.49 28.28 -9.97
N GLN A 150 -21.41 27.87 -10.63
CA GLN A 150 -21.44 26.97 -11.78
C GLN A 150 -22.01 25.58 -11.45
N ARG A 151 -22.59 24.95 -12.45
CA ARG A 151 -23.32 23.68 -12.31
C ARG A 151 -22.40 22.49 -12.09
N PHE A 152 -21.34 22.37 -12.92
CA PHE A 152 -20.33 21.31 -12.84
C PHE A 152 -19.00 21.93 -12.47
N ILE A 153 -18.31 21.37 -11.46
CA ILE A 153 -17.03 21.87 -10.96
C ILE A 153 -16.08 20.68 -10.79
N ASP A 154 -14.88 20.83 -11.35
CA ASP A 154 -13.77 19.89 -11.25
C ASP A 154 -12.62 20.54 -10.49
N HIS A 155 -12.02 19.83 -9.55
CA HIS A 155 -10.81 20.23 -8.86
C HIS A 155 -9.77 19.12 -8.93
N THR A 156 -8.55 19.46 -9.35
CA THR A 156 -7.43 18.53 -9.46
C THR A 156 -6.13 19.13 -8.94
N HIS A 157 -5.18 18.24 -8.59
CA HIS A 157 -3.81 18.59 -8.22
C HIS A 157 -2.87 18.26 -9.39
N ALA A 158 -3.17 18.75 -10.59
CA ALA A 158 -2.43 18.43 -11.79
C ALA A 158 -0.96 18.85 -11.70
N THR A 159 -0.03 17.90 -11.83
CA THR A 159 1.42 18.09 -11.59
C THR A 159 2.00 19.26 -12.39
N ALA A 160 1.63 19.42 -13.66
CA ALA A 160 2.12 20.52 -14.49
C ALA A 160 1.63 21.89 -13.98
N VAL A 161 0.41 21.98 -13.46
CA VAL A 161 -0.11 23.20 -12.84
C VAL A 161 0.61 23.49 -11.53
N LEU A 162 0.81 22.47 -10.68
CA LEU A 162 1.58 22.59 -9.45
C LEU A 162 2.99 23.15 -9.73
N SER A 163 3.66 22.66 -10.78
CA SER A 163 4.99 23.17 -11.19
C SER A 163 5.01 24.66 -11.53
N LEU A 164 3.89 25.22 -12.00
CA LEU A 164 3.75 26.65 -12.25
C LEU A 164 3.48 27.45 -10.98
N ILE A 165 2.60 26.94 -10.10
CA ILE A 165 2.09 27.68 -8.95
C ILE A 165 2.96 27.56 -7.69
N ASP A 166 3.82 26.55 -7.62
CA ASP A 166 4.76 26.32 -6.52
C ASP A 166 6.07 27.09 -6.76
N GLN A 167 5.93 28.39 -7.02
CA GLN A 167 7.06 29.29 -7.29
C GLN A 167 6.78 30.66 -6.69
N PRO A 168 7.82 31.45 -6.35
CA PRO A 168 7.65 32.81 -5.83
C PRO A 168 6.86 33.72 -6.78
N ASP A 169 7.00 33.51 -8.10
CA ASP A 169 6.32 34.24 -9.16
C ASP A 169 5.21 33.47 -9.86
N GLY A 170 4.61 32.48 -9.13
CA GLY A 170 3.59 31.56 -9.66
C GLY A 170 2.37 32.30 -10.26
N GLU A 171 1.88 33.36 -9.62
CA GLU A 171 0.78 34.18 -10.15
C GLU A 171 1.12 34.76 -11.53
N LYS A 172 2.34 35.31 -11.68
CA LYS A 172 2.79 35.90 -12.96
C LYS A 172 2.88 34.82 -14.04
N LYS A 173 3.41 33.61 -13.72
CA LYS A 173 3.46 32.51 -14.66
C LYS A 173 2.08 32.04 -15.07
N CYS A 174 1.14 31.94 -14.12
CA CYS A 174 -0.24 31.58 -14.41
C CYS A 174 -0.91 32.64 -15.31
N GLN A 175 -0.64 33.92 -15.09
CA GLN A 175 -1.16 34.96 -15.95
C GLN A 175 -0.58 34.90 -17.38
N GLU A 176 0.69 34.54 -17.52
CA GLU A 176 1.33 34.33 -18.83
C GLU A 176 0.72 33.11 -19.59
N VAL A 177 0.42 32.01 -18.88
CA VAL A 177 -0.08 30.77 -19.48
C VAL A 177 -1.58 30.84 -19.75
N PHE A 178 -2.37 31.29 -18.77
CA PHE A 178 -3.84 31.16 -18.79
C PHE A 178 -4.54 32.51 -19.06
N GLY A 179 -3.84 33.63 -18.94
CA GLY A 179 -4.40 34.96 -19.10
C GLY A 179 -5.50 35.22 -18.07
N ARG A 180 -6.65 35.76 -18.55
CA ARG A 180 -7.83 36.04 -17.72
C ARG A 180 -8.84 34.91 -17.64
N ARG A 181 -8.53 33.76 -18.28
CA ARG A 181 -9.41 32.59 -18.27
C ARG A 181 -9.53 31.96 -16.87
N LEU A 182 -8.44 32.03 -16.09
CA LEU A 182 -8.42 31.53 -14.71
C LEU A 182 -8.19 32.71 -13.72
N GLY A 183 -8.95 32.72 -12.63
CA GLY A 183 -8.69 33.61 -11.50
C GLY A 183 -7.61 33.02 -10.59
N PHE A 184 -6.74 33.84 -10.01
CA PHE A 184 -5.70 33.38 -9.10
C PHE A 184 -6.11 33.64 -7.64
N VAL A 185 -6.25 32.59 -6.86
CA VAL A 185 -6.56 32.60 -5.43
C VAL A 185 -5.24 32.46 -4.67
N PRO A 186 -4.84 33.46 -3.85
CA PRO A 186 -3.68 33.34 -2.98
C PRO A 186 -3.77 32.13 -2.08
N TYR A 187 -2.63 31.61 -1.61
CA TYR A 187 -2.64 30.46 -0.71
C TYR A 187 -3.45 30.75 0.55
N VAL A 188 -4.38 29.86 0.80
CA VAL A 188 -5.16 29.73 2.04
C VAL A 188 -5.26 28.22 2.31
N MET A 189 -5.10 27.82 3.56
CA MET A 189 -5.28 26.42 3.95
C MET A 189 -6.62 25.87 3.43
N PRO A 190 -6.67 24.65 2.90
CA PRO A 190 -7.91 24.02 2.44
C PRO A 190 -9.03 24.08 3.49
N GLY A 191 -10.29 24.18 3.04
CA GLY A 191 -11.45 24.24 3.90
C GLY A 191 -12.26 25.52 3.75
N PHE A 192 -12.95 25.94 4.81
CA PHE A 192 -13.91 27.04 4.77
C PHE A 192 -13.30 28.40 4.35
N GLY A 193 -12.11 28.73 4.86
CA GLY A 193 -11.41 29.97 4.52
C GLY A 193 -11.06 30.06 3.04
N LEU A 194 -10.57 28.93 2.46
CA LEU A 194 -10.30 28.84 1.03
C LEU A 194 -11.56 29.05 0.19
N ALA A 195 -12.68 28.43 0.58
CA ALA A 195 -13.96 28.61 -0.13
C ALA A 195 -14.42 30.06 -0.16
N LYS A 196 -14.28 30.79 0.94
CA LYS A 196 -14.58 32.24 1.00
C LYS A 196 -13.66 33.07 0.11
N LYS A 197 -12.36 32.76 0.13
CA LYS A 197 -11.39 33.48 -0.71
C LYS A 197 -11.59 33.21 -2.20
N ALA A 198 -11.93 31.99 -2.55
CA ALA A 198 -12.18 31.59 -3.94
C ALA A 198 -13.41 32.31 -4.53
N ILE A 199 -14.52 32.40 -3.79
CA ILE A 199 -15.72 33.13 -4.28
C ILE A 199 -15.47 34.61 -4.37
N GLU A 200 -14.69 35.23 -3.46
CA GLU A 200 -14.28 36.63 -3.53
C GLU A 200 -13.51 36.90 -4.84
N VAL A 201 -12.52 36.07 -5.16
CA VAL A 201 -11.73 36.20 -6.40
C VAL A 201 -12.60 35.97 -7.62
N PHE A 202 -13.49 35.01 -7.60
CA PHE A 202 -14.42 34.72 -8.70
C PHE A 202 -15.34 35.94 -8.98
N GLU A 203 -15.97 36.52 -7.96
CA GLU A 203 -16.89 37.64 -8.13
C GLU A 203 -16.20 38.92 -8.61
N ARG A 204 -14.94 39.15 -8.17
CA ARG A 204 -14.14 40.29 -8.61
C ARG A 204 -13.70 40.16 -10.07
N GLY A 205 -13.19 39.00 -10.45
CA GLY A 205 -12.54 38.76 -11.75
C GLY A 205 -13.46 38.19 -12.82
N LYS A 206 -14.49 37.44 -12.43
CA LYS A 206 -15.42 36.70 -13.30
C LYS A 206 -14.67 35.87 -14.35
N PRO A 207 -13.70 35.02 -13.96
CA PRO A 207 -12.96 34.19 -14.90
C PRO A 207 -13.92 33.23 -15.65
N SER A 208 -13.60 32.94 -16.92
CA SER A 208 -14.50 32.16 -17.78
C SER A 208 -14.42 30.65 -17.50
N ASP A 209 -13.24 30.13 -17.14
CA ASP A 209 -12.98 28.69 -17.18
C ASP A 209 -12.69 28.08 -15.83
N GLY A 210 -12.16 28.86 -14.86
CA GLY A 210 -11.81 28.29 -13.57
C GLY A 210 -11.01 29.20 -12.64
N LEU A 211 -10.40 28.57 -11.63
CA LEU A 211 -9.55 29.22 -10.63
C LEU A 211 -8.25 28.42 -10.45
N ILE A 212 -7.16 29.11 -10.25
CA ILE A 212 -5.92 28.57 -9.68
C ILE A 212 -5.98 28.76 -8.17
N LEU A 213 -5.74 27.70 -7.44
CA LEU A 213 -5.53 27.73 -6.00
C LEU A 213 -4.02 27.67 -5.76
N SER A 214 -3.41 28.78 -5.37
CA SER A 214 -1.95 28.89 -5.19
C SER A 214 -1.43 27.78 -4.28
N LYS A 215 -0.35 27.10 -4.68
CA LYS A 215 0.32 26.01 -3.92
C LYS A 215 -0.63 24.85 -3.53
N HIS A 216 -1.72 24.65 -4.30
CA HIS A 216 -2.71 23.63 -4.00
C HIS A 216 -3.20 22.89 -5.26
N GLY A 217 -3.70 23.61 -6.28
CA GLY A 217 -4.24 22.96 -7.48
C GLY A 217 -5.04 23.91 -8.39
N ILE A 218 -5.88 23.30 -9.23
CA ILE A 218 -6.71 23.99 -10.21
C ILE A 218 -8.18 23.57 -10.06
N VAL A 219 -9.07 24.53 -10.25
CA VAL A 219 -10.52 24.31 -10.36
C VAL A 219 -10.97 24.74 -11.75
N THR A 220 -11.74 23.89 -12.44
CA THR A 220 -12.45 24.25 -13.67
C THR A 220 -13.95 24.02 -13.50
N PHE A 221 -14.74 24.72 -14.30
CA PHE A 221 -16.18 24.62 -14.20
C PHE A 221 -16.87 24.76 -15.56
N GLY A 222 -18.10 24.30 -15.65
CA GLY A 222 -18.92 24.36 -16.85
C GLY A 222 -20.41 24.13 -16.57
N GLU A 223 -21.23 24.32 -17.59
CA GLU A 223 -22.67 24.01 -17.55
C GLU A 223 -22.95 22.53 -17.82
N THR A 224 -21.97 21.82 -18.39
CA THR A 224 -22.01 20.36 -18.59
C THR A 224 -20.78 19.68 -18.00
N ALA A 225 -20.90 18.37 -17.70
CA ALA A 225 -19.77 17.56 -17.21
C ALA A 225 -18.61 17.55 -18.22
N ARG A 226 -18.93 17.46 -19.52
CA ARG A 226 -17.96 17.50 -20.61
C ARG A 226 -17.20 18.83 -20.63
N GLU A 227 -17.91 19.93 -20.54
CA GLU A 227 -17.31 21.26 -20.60
C GLU A 227 -16.32 21.49 -19.46
N ALA A 228 -16.69 21.17 -18.22
CA ALA A 228 -15.79 21.29 -17.08
C ALA A 228 -14.54 20.40 -17.25
N TYR A 229 -14.72 19.15 -17.70
CA TYR A 229 -13.66 18.21 -17.97
C TYR A 229 -12.71 18.66 -19.09
N GLU A 230 -13.24 19.07 -20.26
CA GLU A 230 -12.40 19.49 -21.38
C GLU A 230 -11.60 20.75 -21.06
N ARG A 231 -12.17 21.68 -20.27
CA ARG A 231 -11.45 22.84 -19.76
C ARG A 231 -10.28 22.43 -18.88
N MET A 232 -10.45 21.42 -18.01
CA MET A 232 -9.36 20.89 -17.21
C MET A 232 -8.22 20.35 -18.07
N ILE A 233 -8.57 19.54 -19.06
CA ILE A 233 -7.58 18.97 -20.00
C ILE A 233 -6.85 20.08 -20.75
N GLU A 234 -7.57 21.06 -21.27
CA GLU A 234 -6.97 22.20 -21.99
C GLU A 234 -6.01 23.00 -21.11
N MET A 235 -6.43 23.36 -19.88
CA MET A 235 -5.57 24.13 -18.97
C MET A 235 -4.30 23.37 -18.60
N VAL A 236 -4.41 22.08 -18.30
CA VAL A 236 -3.24 21.27 -17.97
C VAL A 236 -2.32 21.11 -19.18
N THR A 237 -2.88 20.91 -20.38
CA THR A 237 -2.08 20.86 -21.63
C THR A 237 -1.29 22.17 -21.85
N LEU A 238 -1.92 23.33 -21.65
CA LEU A 238 -1.21 24.63 -21.74
C LEU A 238 -0.05 24.72 -20.74
N ALA A 239 -0.23 24.24 -19.52
CA ALA A 239 0.84 24.19 -18.52
C ALA A 239 1.98 23.25 -18.95
N GLU A 240 1.68 22.05 -19.42
CA GLU A 240 2.67 21.10 -19.93
C GLU A 240 3.47 21.66 -21.13
N GLU A 241 2.78 22.30 -22.07
CA GLU A 241 3.43 22.96 -23.23
C GLU A 241 4.34 24.11 -22.79
N PHE A 242 3.91 24.93 -21.82
CA PHE A 242 4.72 26.01 -21.28
C PHE A 242 6.02 25.48 -20.66
N ILE A 243 5.92 24.43 -19.85
CA ILE A 243 7.06 23.75 -19.20
C ILE A 243 7.98 23.17 -20.27
N ALA A 244 7.45 22.41 -21.23
CA ALA A 244 8.22 21.75 -22.28
C ALA A 244 9.07 22.72 -23.11
N ARG A 245 8.52 23.90 -23.44
CA ARG A 245 9.23 24.95 -24.21
C ARG A 245 10.40 25.60 -23.43
N ARG A 246 10.40 25.51 -22.10
CA ARG A 246 11.36 26.21 -21.21
C ARG A 246 12.25 25.27 -20.40
N ARG A 247 12.06 23.95 -20.55
CA ARG A 247 12.75 22.93 -19.77
C ARG A 247 14.26 23.05 -19.96
N LYS A 248 14.98 23.30 -18.88
CA LYS A 248 16.44 23.27 -18.82
C LYS A 248 16.90 21.88 -18.40
N THR A 249 18.05 21.45 -18.91
CA THR A 249 18.63 20.17 -18.50
C THR A 249 19.11 20.24 -17.05
N VAL A 250 18.62 19.33 -16.21
CA VAL A 250 19.11 19.18 -14.83
C VAL A 250 20.53 18.59 -14.87
N ALA A 251 21.46 19.20 -14.15
CA ALA A 251 22.82 18.71 -14.06
C ALA A 251 22.87 17.50 -13.12
N VAL A 252 23.17 16.32 -13.68
CA VAL A 252 23.34 15.07 -12.95
C VAL A 252 24.79 14.93 -12.48
N ALA A 253 24.99 14.44 -11.25
CA ALA A 253 26.32 14.11 -10.73
C ALA A 253 26.87 12.84 -11.42
N ALA A 254 28.19 12.65 -11.39
CA ALA A 254 28.79 11.41 -11.86
C ALA A 254 28.21 10.22 -11.09
N GLN A 255 27.78 9.19 -11.81
CA GLN A 255 27.23 7.97 -11.21
C GLN A 255 28.34 7.20 -10.48
N PRO A 256 28.09 6.70 -9.25
CA PRO A 256 28.98 5.74 -8.61
C PRO A 256 29.08 4.44 -9.43
N HIS A 257 30.27 3.81 -9.44
CA HIS A 257 30.55 2.68 -10.34
C HIS A 257 30.13 1.30 -9.81
N ASN A 258 29.89 1.14 -8.52
CA ASN A 258 29.62 -0.18 -7.90
C ASN A 258 28.39 -0.11 -6.97
N ILE A 259 27.24 0.21 -7.54
CA ILE A 259 25.99 0.35 -6.78
C ILE A 259 25.41 -1.01 -6.49
N ALA A 260 25.10 -1.26 -5.21
CA ALA A 260 24.36 -2.46 -4.78
C ALA A 260 22.95 -2.44 -5.34
N GLY A 261 22.48 -3.62 -5.76
CA GLY A 261 21.14 -3.77 -6.29
C GLY A 261 20.06 -3.59 -5.22
N GLU A 262 18.86 -3.27 -5.68
CA GLU A 262 17.66 -3.06 -4.89
C GLU A 262 17.42 -4.16 -3.83
N SER A 263 17.55 -5.43 -4.20
CA SER A 263 17.32 -6.56 -3.30
C SER A 263 18.33 -6.68 -2.13
N HIS A 264 19.49 -6.06 -2.24
CA HIS A 264 20.44 -5.96 -1.11
C HIS A 264 20.20 -4.73 -0.25
N VAL A 265 19.70 -3.65 -0.84
CA VAL A 265 19.47 -2.36 -0.17
C VAL A 265 18.13 -2.34 0.58
N ALA A 266 17.09 -2.90 -0.02
CA ALA A 266 15.73 -2.83 0.52
C ALA A 266 15.59 -3.40 1.96
N PRO A 267 16.15 -4.59 2.30
CA PRO A 267 16.07 -5.10 3.67
C PRO A 267 16.74 -4.18 4.70
N ILE A 268 17.87 -3.58 4.34
CA ILE A 268 18.61 -2.64 5.21
C ILE A 268 17.76 -1.38 5.48
N VAL A 269 17.20 -0.80 4.40
CA VAL A 269 16.32 0.38 4.50
C VAL A 269 15.09 0.05 5.33
N ARG A 270 14.45 -1.08 5.06
CA ARG A 270 13.24 -1.53 5.78
C ARG A 270 13.50 -1.71 7.26
N GLY A 271 14.61 -2.36 7.63
CA GLY A 271 15.00 -2.56 9.02
C GLY A 271 15.27 -1.25 9.75
N ALA A 272 16.01 -0.34 9.14
CA ALA A 272 16.32 0.97 9.71
C ALA A 272 15.10 1.89 9.84
N CYS A 273 14.10 1.73 8.96
CA CYS A 273 12.81 2.43 9.00
C CYS A 273 11.74 1.65 9.77
N SER A 274 12.12 0.78 10.69
CA SER A 274 11.25 0.08 11.65
C SER A 274 11.45 0.62 13.05
N GLU A 275 10.42 0.59 13.88
CA GLU A 275 10.45 1.07 15.25
C GLU A 275 10.09 -0.06 16.23
N LYS A 276 10.78 -0.13 17.37
CA LYS A 276 10.38 -1.04 18.45
C LYS A 276 9.00 -0.65 18.98
N ASP A 277 8.12 -1.61 19.10
CA ASP A 277 6.81 -1.38 19.69
C ASP A 277 6.93 -1.41 21.21
N ALA A 278 6.63 -0.27 21.86
CA ALA A 278 6.71 -0.15 23.30
C ALA A 278 5.64 -0.98 24.04
N THR A 279 4.62 -1.48 23.33
CA THR A 279 3.53 -2.26 23.96
C THR A 279 3.89 -3.71 24.23
N ALA A 280 4.90 -4.27 23.54
CA ALA A 280 5.35 -5.64 23.74
C ALA A 280 6.85 -5.80 23.47
N GLU A 281 7.57 -6.40 24.42
CA GLU A 281 9.00 -6.69 24.28
C GLU A 281 9.26 -7.63 23.09
N GLY A 282 10.15 -7.22 22.20
CA GLY A 282 10.46 -7.97 20.95
C GLY A 282 9.55 -7.64 19.78
N ALA A 283 8.51 -6.84 19.98
CA ALA A 283 7.65 -6.39 18.88
C ALA A 283 8.26 -5.22 18.11
N TRP A 284 7.97 -5.17 16.81
CA TRP A 284 8.41 -4.12 15.90
C TRP A 284 7.24 -3.64 15.05
N ARG A 285 7.13 -2.33 14.90
CA ARG A 285 6.31 -1.70 13.87
C ARG A 285 7.14 -1.62 12.60
N ARG A 286 6.73 -2.40 11.60
CA ARG A 286 7.42 -2.52 10.32
C ARG A 286 6.66 -1.83 9.22
N LEU A 287 7.38 -1.44 8.15
CA LEU A 287 6.80 -0.88 6.94
C LEU A 287 7.11 -1.80 5.75
N VAL A 288 6.23 -1.78 4.77
CA VAL A 288 6.41 -2.43 3.47
C VAL A 288 6.99 -1.40 2.51
N LEU A 289 7.84 -1.84 1.58
CA LEU A 289 8.50 -0.96 0.61
C LEU A 289 7.93 -1.15 -0.79
N GLU A 290 7.91 -0.06 -1.54
CA GLU A 290 7.72 -0.02 -2.97
C GLU A 290 8.89 0.72 -3.61
N PHE A 291 9.58 0.08 -4.55
CA PHE A 291 10.74 0.66 -5.23
C PHE A 291 10.36 1.34 -6.54
N ARG A 292 10.97 2.50 -6.81
CA ARG A 292 10.89 3.23 -8.07
C ARG A 292 12.30 3.58 -8.56
N GLY A 293 12.73 2.92 -9.63
CA GLY A 293 14.04 3.14 -10.30
C GLY A 293 13.89 3.65 -11.73
N GLY A 294 12.77 4.32 -12.04
CA GLY A 294 12.55 4.96 -13.35
C GLY A 294 13.57 6.07 -13.64
N GLU A 295 13.64 6.54 -14.89
CA GLU A 295 14.62 7.55 -15.32
C GLU A 295 14.46 8.86 -14.52
N ALA A 296 13.25 9.34 -14.32
CA ALA A 296 12.98 10.56 -13.56
C ALA A 296 13.48 10.46 -12.11
N ALA A 297 13.16 9.35 -11.42
CA ALA A 297 13.62 9.10 -10.06
C ALA A 297 15.16 9.04 -9.99
N ARG A 298 15.80 8.29 -10.90
CA ARG A 298 17.28 8.21 -10.96
C ARG A 298 17.94 9.56 -11.25
N ASN A 299 17.38 10.35 -12.16
CA ASN A 299 17.91 11.68 -12.47
C ASN A 299 17.82 12.60 -11.24
N PHE A 300 16.70 12.55 -10.52
CA PHE A 300 16.47 13.36 -9.33
C PHE A 300 17.42 12.97 -8.18
N VAL A 301 17.51 11.68 -7.84
CA VAL A 301 18.39 11.23 -6.74
C VAL A 301 19.86 11.43 -7.03
N ASN A 302 20.25 11.61 -8.30
CA ASN A 302 21.62 11.92 -8.72
C ASN A 302 21.83 13.41 -9.05
N ALA A 303 20.87 14.28 -8.77
CA ALA A 303 21.03 15.71 -8.95
C ALA A 303 22.17 16.25 -8.06
N LYS A 304 22.98 17.19 -8.60
CA LYS A 304 24.12 17.77 -7.84
C LYS A 304 23.68 18.50 -6.57
N ASP A 305 22.47 19.03 -6.54
CA ASP A 305 21.89 19.77 -5.43
C ASP A 305 20.77 19.01 -4.71
N LEU A 306 20.84 17.66 -4.71
CA LEU A 306 19.86 16.78 -4.06
C LEU A 306 19.58 17.18 -2.61
N ASP A 307 20.59 17.57 -1.82
CA ASP A 307 20.43 18.00 -0.43
C ASP A 307 19.50 19.23 -0.31
N ARG A 308 19.56 20.16 -1.27
CA ARG A 308 18.66 21.29 -1.32
C ARG A 308 17.26 20.87 -1.76
N LEU A 309 17.17 20.13 -2.88
CA LEU A 309 15.89 19.73 -3.47
C LEU A 309 15.05 18.88 -2.51
N SER A 310 15.69 17.99 -1.76
CA SER A 310 15.01 17.11 -0.81
C SER A 310 14.39 17.83 0.40
N ARG A 311 14.75 19.10 0.65
CA ARG A 311 14.26 19.91 1.78
C ARG A 311 13.24 20.97 1.39
N LEU A 312 12.79 21.00 0.13
CA LEU A 312 11.92 22.05 -0.38
C LEU A 312 10.46 21.93 0.08
N GLY A 313 10.07 20.84 0.67
CA GLY A 313 8.70 20.60 1.11
C GLY A 313 7.84 19.90 0.05
N VAL A 314 6.53 19.91 0.25
CA VAL A 314 5.55 19.23 -0.60
C VAL A 314 5.05 20.10 -1.75
N VAL A 315 4.53 19.50 -2.80
CA VAL A 315 3.96 20.23 -3.95
C VAL A 315 2.47 20.55 -3.76
N THR A 316 1.79 19.88 -2.85
CA THR A 316 0.41 20.15 -2.48
C THR A 316 0.16 19.74 -1.03
N PRO A 317 -0.68 20.48 -0.27
CA PRO A 317 -0.82 20.30 1.17
C PRO A 317 -1.23 18.89 1.60
N ASP A 318 -2.11 18.23 0.88
CA ASP A 318 -2.61 16.90 1.22
C ASP A 318 -1.57 15.77 1.05
N HIS A 319 -0.45 16.02 0.37
CA HIS A 319 0.65 15.08 0.31
C HIS A 319 1.34 14.87 1.66
N THR A 320 1.33 15.87 2.56
CA THR A 320 1.98 15.79 3.89
C THR A 320 1.54 14.56 4.68
N ILE A 321 0.26 14.19 4.63
CA ILE A 321 -0.28 13.03 5.34
C ILE A 321 0.23 11.69 4.81
N ARG A 322 0.75 11.63 3.57
CA ARG A 322 1.21 10.41 2.89
C ARG A 322 2.74 10.30 2.85
N THR A 323 3.43 11.40 2.53
CA THR A 323 4.88 11.41 2.30
C THR A 323 5.67 12.08 3.42
N LYS A 324 5.00 12.70 4.39
CA LYS A 324 5.56 13.71 5.28
C LYS A 324 6.13 14.91 4.50
N ASN A 325 6.77 15.83 5.19
CA ASN A 325 7.20 17.10 4.59
C ASN A 325 8.47 17.00 3.75
N TRP A 326 9.28 15.96 3.98
CA TRP A 326 10.55 15.71 3.27
C TRP A 326 10.93 14.23 3.27
N PRO A 327 11.71 13.78 2.28
CA PRO A 327 12.24 12.41 2.24
C PRO A 327 13.48 12.24 3.13
N LEU A 328 13.78 10.99 3.47
CA LEU A 328 15.09 10.58 3.97
C LEU A 328 16.06 10.42 2.80
N VAL A 329 17.20 11.12 2.84
CA VAL A 329 18.27 10.97 1.85
C VAL A 329 19.39 10.09 2.41
N LEU A 330 19.73 9.03 1.67
CA LEU A 330 20.80 8.11 1.99
C LEU A 330 22.04 8.34 1.09
N PRO A 331 23.22 7.85 1.45
CA PRO A 331 24.35 7.80 0.53
C PRO A 331 24.12 6.75 -0.56
N ALA A 332 24.95 6.78 -1.62
CA ALA A 332 24.98 5.74 -2.62
C ALA A 332 25.48 4.41 -2.01
N PRO A 333 24.78 3.28 -2.21
CA PRO A 333 25.13 1.99 -1.61
C PRO A 333 26.26 1.31 -2.40
N ASP A 334 27.49 1.30 -1.87
CA ASP A 334 28.59 0.53 -2.45
C ASP A 334 28.38 -0.97 -2.16
N ASN A 335 28.33 -1.78 -3.23
CA ASN A 335 28.13 -3.22 -3.15
C ASN A 335 29.23 -3.96 -2.35
N GLY A 336 30.42 -3.38 -2.23
CA GLY A 336 31.52 -3.92 -1.43
C GLY A 336 31.50 -3.53 0.04
N LYS A 337 30.56 -2.65 0.48
CA LYS A 337 30.51 -2.04 1.82
C LYS A 337 29.10 -1.95 2.39
N LEU A 338 28.34 -3.03 2.26
CA LEU A 338 26.93 -3.05 2.72
C LEU A 338 26.80 -2.92 4.24
N ASP A 339 27.74 -3.38 5.04
CA ASP A 339 27.72 -3.25 6.49
C ASP A 339 27.93 -1.79 6.93
N ASP A 340 28.86 -1.08 6.27
CA ASP A 340 29.06 0.37 6.48
C ASP A 340 27.80 1.12 6.08
N PHE A 341 27.23 0.79 4.90
CA PHE A 341 25.98 1.36 4.44
C PHE A 341 24.83 1.13 5.45
N ALA A 342 24.66 -0.09 5.96
CA ALA A 342 23.64 -0.42 6.94
C ALA A 342 23.79 0.42 8.23
N SER A 343 25.00 0.67 8.67
CA SER A 343 25.28 1.51 9.85
C SER A 343 24.88 2.97 9.60
N ILE A 344 25.23 3.52 8.44
CA ILE A 344 24.86 4.88 8.04
C ILE A 344 23.34 5.01 7.89
N VAL A 345 22.67 4.02 7.30
CA VAL A 345 21.21 4.04 7.11
C VAL A 345 20.49 4.10 8.46
N ARG A 346 20.91 3.31 9.44
CA ARG A 346 20.34 3.34 10.80
C ARG A 346 20.54 4.70 11.47
N GLU A 347 21.73 5.28 11.35
CA GLU A 347 22.02 6.62 11.88
C GLU A 347 21.13 7.68 11.23
N ARG A 348 21.03 7.69 9.90
CA ARG A 348 20.21 8.65 9.14
C ARG A 348 18.73 8.53 9.46
N ALA A 349 18.20 7.30 9.59
CA ALA A 349 16.82 7.08 9.99
C ALA A 349 16.54 7.61 11.41
N SER A 350 17.48 7.41 12.35
CA SER A 350 17.38 7.96 13.71
C SER A 350 17.42 9.48 13.71
N GLN A 351 18.31 10.10 12.92
CA GLN A 351 18.39 11.56 12.76
C GLN A 351 17.10 12.13 12.15
N PHE A 352 16.52 11.44 11.16
CA PHE A 352 15.23 11.81 10.57
C PHE A 352 14.11 11.80 11.61
N ALA A 353 14.02 10.75 12.40
CA ALA A 353 13.00 10.63 13.45
C ALA A 353 13.18 11.72 14.54
N ALA A 354 14.40 12.03 14.93
CA ALA A 354 14.69 13.13 15.87
C ALA A 354 14.26 14.49 15.28
N HIS A 355 14.62 14.77 14.04
CA HIS A 355 14.22 15.99 13.35
C HIS A 355 12.69 16.14 13.23
N TYR A 356 11.98 15.04 12.95
CA TYR A 356 10.52 15.05 12.90
C TYR A 356 9.90 15.33 14.27
N ARG A 357 10.44 14.77 15.35
CA ARG A 357 10.00 15.06 16.72
C ARG A 357 10.22 16.52 17.10
N ASP A 358 11.36 17.11 16.71
CA ASP A 358 11.64 18.53 16.92
C ASP A 358 10.66 19.42 16.13
N TYR A 359 10.37 19.08 14.88
CA TYR A 359 9.33 19.74 14.08
C TYR A 359 7.98 19.67 14.78
N PHE A 360 7.55 18.48 15.21
CA PHE A 360 6.31 18.30 15.95
C PHE A 360 6.27 19.17 17.22
N ALA A 361 7.31 19.10 18.05
CA ALA A 361 7.36 19.85 19.32
C ALA A 361 7.25 21.37 19.13
N ARG A 362 7.97 21.93 18.13
CA ARG A 362 7.93 23.36 17.82
C ARG A 362 6.52 23.79 17.43
N HIS A 363 5.88 23.07 16.48
CA HIS A 363 4.59 23.47 15.95
C HIS A 363 3.42 23.09 16.85
N ASN A 364 3.49 21.97 17.60
CA ASN A 364 2.47 21.65 18.58
C ASN A 364 2.40 22.70 19.70
N LYS A 365 3.56 23.24 20.14
CA LYS A 365 3.59 24.38 21.07
C LYS A 365 2.87 25.61 20.48
N ARG A 366 3.06 25.90 19.18
CA ARG A 366 2.41 27.01 18.47
C ARG A 366 0.87 26.91 18.50
N VAL A 367 0.34 25.67 18.40
CA VAL A 367 -1.12 25.43 18.39
C VAL A 367 -1.68 25.06 19.78
N GLY A 368 -0.95 25.36 20.86
CA GLY A 368 -1.43 25.15 22.24
C GLY A 368 -1.20 23.76 22.84
N GLY A 369 -0.39 22.91 22.19
CA GLY A 369 -0.03 21.58 22.75
C GLY A 369 -1.13 20.52 22.61
N ILE A 370 -2.11 20.73 21.73
CA ILE A 370 -3.32 19.87 21.64
C ILE A 370 -3.19 18.69 20.68
N LYS A 371 -2.12 18.62 19.90
CA LYS A 371 -1.95 17.55 18.91
C LYS A 371 -1.17 16.36 19.49
N HIS A 372 -1.42 15.17 18.97
CA HIS A 372 -0.67 13.95 19.30
C HIS A 372 0.33 13.63 18.20
N GLU A 373 1.56 13.28 18.60
CA GLU A 373 2.63 12.97 17.64
C GLU A 373 2.25 11.75 16.79
N LEU A 374 2.42 11.88 15.48
CA LEU A 374 2.35 10.77 14.53
C LEU A 374 3.68 10.01 14.55
N ASP A 375 3.69 8.76 14.02
CA ASP A 375 4.93 8.01 13.96
C ASP A 375 6.03 8.80 13.20
N PRO A 376 7.27 8.85 13.72
CA PRO A 376 8.32 9.71 13.19
C PRO A 376 9.08 9.09 12.01
N LEU A 377 8.68 7.89 11.53
CA LEU A 377 9.42 7.18 10.49
C LEU A 377 9.25 7.84 9.11
N PRO A 378 10.29 7.82 8.26
CA PRO A 378 10.20 8.35 6.90
C PRO A 378 9.18 7.56 6.06
N ARG A 379 8.59 8.24 5.09
CA ARG A 379 7.69 7.64 4.10
C ARG A 379 8.32 7.53 2.72
N VAL A 380 9.28 8.39 2.42
CA VAL A 380 10.03 8.39 1.17
C VAL A 380 11.51 8.34 1.49
N VAL A 381 12.25 7.44 0.82
CA VAL A 381 13.70 7.28 0.97
C VAL A 381 14.35 7.41 -0.40
N LEU A 382 15.25 8.38 -0.55
CA LEU A 382 16.01 8.65 -1.77
C LEU A 382 17.39 8.02 -1.66
N VAL A 383 17.77 7.24 -2.68
CA VAL A 383 19.05 6.50 -2.71
C VAL A 383 19.80 6.84 -4.00
N PRO A 384 20.81 7.74 -3.94
CA PRO A 384 21.67 8.06 -5.08
C PRO A 384 22.25 6.81 -5.75
N GLY A 385 22.28 6.80 -7.07
CA GLY A 385 22.70 5.68 -7.89
C GLY A 385 21.65 4.58 -8.09
N LEU A 386 20.61 4.51 -7.26
CA LEU A 386 19.61 3.43 -7.31
C LEU A 386 18.21 3.94 -7.71
N GLY A 387 17.63 4.84 -6.93
CA GLY A 387 16.26 5.31 -7.10
C GLY A 387 15.65 5.72 -5.77
N MET A 388 14.36 5.44 -5.58
CA MET A 388 13.65 5.75 -4.33
C MET A 388 12.79 4.59 -3.85
N PHE A 389 12.48 4.62 -2.54
CA PHE A 389 11.49 3.74 -1.90
C PHE A 389 10.36 4.58 -1.33
N GLY A 390 9.11 4.17 -1.62
CA GLY A 390 7.92 4.56 -0.87
C GLY A 390 7.66 3.55 0.24
N LEU A 391 7.33 4.01 1.44
CA LEU A 391 7.12 3.20 2.63
C LEU A 391 5.69 3.33 3.11
N GLY A 392 5.05 2.21 3.43
CA GLY A 392 3.67 2.16 3.91
C GLY A 392 3.44 1.02 4.90
N ARG A 393 2.32 1.06 5.62
CA ARG A 393 1.91 -0.03 6.54
C ARG A 393 1.36 -1.26 5.81
N SER A 394 1.06 -1.11 4.54
CA SER A 394 0.69 -2.17 3.62
C SER A 394 1.38 -1.95 2.28
N LYS A 395 1.36 -2.96 1.41
CA LYS A 395 1.86 -2.82 0.04
C LYS A 395 1.11 -1.71 -0.72
N ASN A 396 -0.20 -1.64 -0.54
CA ASN A 396 -1.00 -0.59 -1.16
C ASN A 396 -0.61 0.81 -0.67
N ASP A 397 -0.37 1.01 0.63
CA ASP A 397 0.09 2.30 1.16
C ASP A 397 1.49 2.65 0.64
N ALA A 398 2.39 1.67 0.51
CA ALA A 398 3.72 1.87 -0.06
C ALA A 398 3.66 2.32 -1.53
N ILE A 399 2.76 1.71 -2.34
CA ILE A 399 2.49 2.10 -3.73
C ILE A 399 1.96 3.54 -3.78
N ILE A 400 0.97 3.87 -2.96
CA ILE A 400 0.41 5.23 -2.88
C ILE A 400 1.51 6.26 -2.56
N THR A 401 2.34 5.96 -1.57
CA THR A 401 3.45 6.83 -1.19
C THR A 401 4.46 6.99 -2.33
N ALA A 402 4.80 5.91 -3.02
CA ALA A 402 5.71 5.94 -4.15
C ALA A 402 5.15 6.74 -5.33
N ASP A 403 3.87 6.57 -5.68
CA ASP A 403 3.21 7.32 -6.75
C ASP A 403 3.19 8.83 -6.46
N ILE A 404 2.89 9.22 -5.21
CA ILE A 404 2.93 10.62 -4.78
C ILE A 404 4.36 11.16 -4.81
N ALA A 405 5.35 10.38 -4.41
CA ALA A 405 6.75 10.77 -4.45
C ALA A 405 7.27 10.94 -5.90
N GLU A 406 6.81 10.11 -6.86
CA GLU A 406 7.13 10.33 -8.29
C GLU A 406 6.54 11.64 -8.80
N ALA A 407 5.29 11.95 -8.46
CA ALA A 407 4.67 13.23 -8.82
C ALA A 407 5.36 14.43 -8.15
N TRP A 408 5.80 14.28 -6.90
CA TRP A 408 6.62 15.28 -6.21
C TRP A 408 7.95 15.51 -6.93
N ILE A 409 8.67 14.44 -7.34
CA ILE A 409 9.91 14.54 -8.12
C ILE A 409 9.67 15.28 -9.43
N GLU A 410 8.59 14.96 -10.15
CA GLU A 410 8.22 15.63 -11.41
C GLU A 410 7.91 17.11 -11.16
N GLY A 411 7.04 17.41 -10.19
CA GLY A 411 6.64 18.79 -9.85
C GLY A 411 7.80 19.68 -9.46
N VAL A 412 8.68 19.20 -8.57
CA VAL A 412 9.90 19.92 -8.15
C VAL A 412 10.86 20.10 -9.33
N SER A 413 11.10 19.03 -10.12
CA SER A 413 12.03 19.07 -11.26
C SER A 413 11.58 20.06 -12.33
N ASP A 414 10.30 20.07 -12.67
CA ASP A 414 9.74 20.96 -13.68
C ASP A 414 9.67 22.41 -13.18
N ALA A 415 9.33 22.64 -11.90
CA ALA A 415 9.37 23.97 -11.31
C ALA A 415 10.81 24.55 -11.31
N GLU A 416 11.82 23.76 -10.93
CA GLU A 416 13.23 24.15 -10.96
C GLU A 416 13.75 24.37 -12.40
N ALA A 417 13.23 23.63 -13.37
CA ALA A 417 13.61 23.78 -14.78
C ALA A 417 13.10 25.13 -15.39
N ILE A 418 12.00 25.67 -14.89
CA ILE A 418 11.39 26.90 -15.42
C ILE A 418 11.51 28.11 -14.47
N GLY A 419 12.00 27.89 -13.24
CA GLY A 419 12.13 28.93 -12.23
C GLY A 419 12.79 28.42 -10.96
N LYS A 420 12.12 28.58 -9.81
CA LYS A 420 12.58 28.11 -8.50
C LYS A 420 11.38 27.56 -7.74
N PHE A 421 11.45 26.31 -7.34
CA PHE A 421 10.39 25.70 -6.52
C PHE A 421 10.28 26.35 -5.13
N GLU A 422 9.07 26.61 -4.70
CA GLU A 422 8.74 27.13 -3.38
C GLU A 422 7.43 26.50 -2.88
N SER A 423 7.53 25.68 -1.84
CA SER A 423 6.38 25.04 -1.17
C SER A 423 5.64 26.04 -0.25
N ILE A 424 4.59 25.54 0.42
CA ILE A 424 3.97 26.20 1.58
C ILE A 424 4.94 26.26 2.76
N SER A 425 4.63 27.08 3.76
CA SER A 425 5.47 27.18 4.95
C SER A 425 5.47 25.89 5.79
N GLU A 426 6.51 25.67 6.60
CA GLU A 426 6.58 24.54 7.54
C GLU A 426 5.39 24.56 8.52
N ALA A 427 4.90 25.74 8.90
CA ALA A 427 3.74 25.90 9.75
C ALA A 427 2.45 25.42 9.06
N ASP A 428 2.27 25.78 7.78
CA ASP A 428 1.12 25.31 6.98
C ASP A 428 1.18 23.81 6.73
N MET A 429 2.38 23.24 6.49
CA MET A 429 2.56 21.80 6.37
C MET A 429 2.11 21.08 7.65
N PHE A 430 2.48 21.63 8.83
CA PHE A 430 2.05 21.06 10.12
C PHE A 430 0.54 21.15 10.28
N ASP A 431 -0.05 22.29 9.97
CA ASP A 431 -1.50 22.50 10.10
C ASP A 431 -2.28 21.53 9.23
N CYS A 432 -1.80 21.24 8.01
CA CYS A 432 -2.38 20.22 7.12
C CYS A 432 -2.11 18.78 7.60
N GLU A 433 -0.87 18.45 7.99
CA GLU A 433 -0.50 17.10 8.44
C GLU A 433 -1.28 16.67 9.69
N TYR A 434 -1.48 17.61 10.62
CA TYR A 434 -2.18 17.37 11.89
C TYR A 434 -3.64 17.81 11.88
N TRP A 435 -4.19 18.07 10.69
CA TRP A 435 -5.61 18.39 10.54
C TRP A 435 -6.46 17.13 10.64
N PRO A 436 -7.44 17.06 11.60
CA PRO A 436 -8.23 15.84 11.80
C PRO A 436 -9.00 15.39 10.56
N LEU A 437 -9.48 16.32 9.73
CA LEU A 437 -10.23 16.01 8.51
C LEU A 437 -9.32 15.41 7.41
N GLU A 438 -8.05 15.83 7.34
CA GLU A 438 -7.06 15.21 6.46
C GLU A 438 -6.65 13.83 6.98
N GLN A 439 -6.38 13.70 8.27
CA GLN A 439 -6.05 12.41 8.88
C GLN A 439 -7.17 11.38 8.70
N ALA A 440 -8.43 11.81 8.68
CA ALA A 440 -9.58 10.93 8.42
C ALA A 440 -9.55 10.29 7.02
N LYS A 441 -8.91 10.92 6.01
CA LYS A 441 -8.71 10.36 4.67
C LYS A 441 -7.84 9.08 4.68
N LEU A 442 -6.98 8.92 5.68
CA LEU A 442 -6.14 7.74 5.84
C LEU A 442 -6.93 6.53 6.35
N GLY A 443 -8.16 6.74 6.79
CA GLY A 443 -9.09 5.73 7.28
C GLY A 443 -8.71 5.14 8.63
N ALA A 444 -9.56 4.27 9.17
CA ALA A 444 -9.37 3.59 10.46
C ALA A 444 -8.08 2.74 10.55
N ARG A 445 -7.39 2.49 9.42
CA ARG A 445 -6.12 1.76 9.35
C ARG A 445 -4.94 2.51 9.97
N GLN A 446 -5.04 3.82 10.19
CA GLN A 446 -3.96 4.60 10.81
C GLN A 446 -4.26 5.04 12.26
N ASN A 447 -5.52 5.04 12.68
CA ASN A 447 -5.82 5.24 14.08
C ASN A 447 -5.34 4.03 14.88
N SER A 448 -4.42 4.26 15.81
CA SER A 448 -3.66 3.28 16.60
C SER A 448 -4.50 2.27 17.40
N GLU A 449 -5.80 2.37 17.42
CA GLU A 449 -6.64 1.55 18.28
C GLU A 449 -6.99 0.15 17.73
N LYS A 450 -6.76 -0.18 16.46
CA LYS A 450 -6.98 -1.55 15.92
C LYS A 450 -6.17 -1.84 14.67
N LEU A 451 -4.85 -1.71 14.72
CA LEU A 451 -4.01 -2.34 13.70
C LEU A 451 -4.16 -3.86 13.81
N LEU A 452 -4.29 -4.53 12.66
CA LEU A 452 -4.22 -5.98 12.62
C LEU A 452 -2.85 -6.46 13.11
N PRO A 453 -2.77 -7.59 13.83
CA PRO A 453 -1.58 -7.97 14.58
C PRO A 453 -0.31 -8.17 13.72
N LEU A 454 -0.46 -8.44 12.44
CA LEU A 454 0.64 -8.62 11.49
C LEU A 454 0.74 -7.49 10.44
N ALA A 455 0.10 -6.34 10.68
CA ALA A 455 0.21 -5.20 9.77
C ALA A 455 1.67 -4.78 9.54
N GLY A 456 2.07 -4.60 8.28
CA GLY A 456 3.44 -4.28 7.89
C GLY A 456 4.40 -5.48 7.88
N GLN A 457 3.97 -6.68 8.22
CA GLN A 457 4.78 -7.89 8.16
C GLN A 457 4.60 -8.64 6.83
N ILE A 458 5.65 -9.30 6.39
CA ILE A 458 5.72 -10.03 5.12
C ILE A 458 5.88 -11.52 5.42
N VAL A 459 4.96 -12.33 4.89
CA VAL A 459 4.93 -13.78 5.10
C VAL A 459 5.16 -14.51 3.78
N ALA A 460 6.16 -15.37 3.75
CA ALA A 460 6.42 -16.28 2.63
C ALA A 460 5.93 -17.68 2.97
N VAL A 461 5.06 -18.25 2.12
CA VAL A 461 4.49 -19.60 2.31
C VAL A 461 4.93 -20.51 1.18
N THR A 462 5.64 -21.60 1.45
CA THR A 462 6.02 -22.60 0.46
C THR A 462 4.99 -23.73 0.35
N GLY A 463 4.80 -24.28 -0.85
CA GLY A 463 3.70 -25.23 -1.10
C GLY A 463 2.33 -24.55 -0.98
N ALA A 464 2.24 -23.28 -1.40
CA ALA A 464 1.07 -22.44 -1.21
C ALA A 464 -0.13 -22.82 -2.08
N GLY A 465 0.06 -23.55 -3.16
CA GLY A 465 -1.01 -24.16 -3.95
C GLY A 465 -1.68 -25.38 -3.28
N GLY A 466 -1.07 -25.93 -2.23
CA GLY A 466 -1.62 -27.05 -1.45
C GLY A 466 -2.55 -26.59 -0.32
N ALA A 467 -3.35 -27.52 0.24
CA ALA A 467 -4.39 -27.21 1.22
C ALA A 467 -3.87 -26.42 2.45
N ILE A 468 -2.81 -26.91 3.10
CA ILE A 468 -2.25 -26.27 4.31
C ILE A 468 -1.61 -24.91 3.97
N GLY A 469 -0.84 -24.85 2.86
CA GLY A 469 -0.21 -23.59 2.43
C GLY A 469 -1.23 -22.53 2.06
N ALA A 470 -2.29 -22.89 1.34
CA ALA A 470 -3.38 -21.99 0.98
C ALA A 470 -4.15 -21.49 2.23
N ALA A 471 -4.44 -22.37 3.19
CA ALA A 471 -5.08 -22.00 4.45
C ALA A 471 -4.18 -21.05 5.26
N ALA A 472 -2.86 -21.32 5.34
CA ALA A 472 -1.90 -20.44 5.99
C ALA A 472 -1.88 -19.06 5.32
N ALA A 473 -1.81 -18.99 3.99
CA ALA A 473 -1.82 -17.73 3.25
C ALA A 473 -3.06 -16.88 3.61
N ARG A 474 -4.25 -17.47 3.60
CA ARG A 474 -5.50 -16.77 3.95
C ARG A 474 -5.52 -16.28 5.41
N ILE A 475 -5.14 -17.11 6.36
CA ILE A 475 -5.18 -16.78 7.80
C ILE A 475 -4.18 -15.67 8.12
N PHE A 476 -2.97 -15.72 7.57
CA PHE A 476 -1.96 -14.67 7.76
C PHE A 476 -2.37 -13.35 7.10
N ALA A 477 -2.98 -13.40 5.90
CA ALA A 477 -3.55 -12.21 5.25
C ALA A 477 -4.68 -11.59 6.08
N ALA A 478 -5.59 -12.41 6.63
CA ALA A 478 -6.64 -11.91 7.53
C ALA A 478 -6.09 -11.27 8.81
N ALA A 479 -4.90 -11.68 9.25
CA ALA A 479 -4.17 -11.05 10.35
C ALA A 479 -3.42 -9.76 9.94
N GLY A 480 -3.45 -9.36 8.66
CA GLY A 480 -2.91 -8.10 8.14
C GLY A 480 -1.54 -8.19 7.49
N ALA A 481 -1.00 -9.38 7.27
CA ALA A 481 0.29 -9.58 6.61
C ALA A 481 0.19 -9.46 5.08
N GLU A 482 1.29 -9.03 4.45
CA GLU A 482 1.51 -9.18 3.00
C GLU A 482 2.02 -10.58 2.70
N ILE A 483 1.46 -11.22 1.68
CA ILE A 483 1.68 -12.66 1.44
C ILE A 483 2.41 -12.91 0.13
N ALA A 484 3.52 -13.67 0.20
CA ALA A 484 4.15 -14.31 -0.95
C ALA A 484 3.80 -15.82 -0.96
N LEU A 485 3.21 -16.28 -2.06
CA LEU A 485 2.76 -17.64 -2.26
C LEU A 485 3.73 -18.37 -3.18
N LEU A 486 4.58 -19.24 -2.62
CA LEU A 486 5.63 -19.95 -3.32
C LEU A 486 5.18 -21.38 -3.61
N ASP A 487 5.18 -21.78 -4.87
CA ASP A 487 4.89 -23.16 -5.27
C ASP A 487 5.63 -23.52 -6.58
N VAL A 488 5.97 -24.78 -6.74
CA VAL A 488 6.48 -25.31 -8.02
C VAL A 488 5.38 -25.26 -9.07
N ASN A 489 4.12 -25.46 -8.67
CA ASN A 489 2.93 -25.21 -9.48
C ASN A 489 2.52 -23.75 -9.38
N PHE A 490 3.10 -22.90 -10.23
CA PHE A 490 2.78 -21.47 -10.27
C PHE A 490 1.29 -21.18 -10.48
N ALA A 491 0.59 -21.98 -11.31
CA ALA A 491 -0.84 -21.75 -11.55
C ALA A 491 -1.67 -21.93 -10.26
N GLY A 492 -1.36 -22.96 -9.46
CA GLY A 492 -2.01 -23.15 -8.17
C GLY A 492 -1.71 -22.03 -7.17
N ALA A 493 -0.47 -21.51 -7.14
CA ALA A 493 -0.13 -20.35 -6.31
C ALA A 493 -0.87 -19.09 -6.76
N ALA A 494 -1.01 -18.86 -8.07
CA ALA A 494 -1.71 -17.70 -8.63
C ALA A 494 -3.22 -17.75 -8.31
N GLU A 495 -3.86 -18.91 -8.43
CA GLU A 495 -5.26 -19.11 -8.05
C GLU A 495 -5.49 -18.78 -6.56
N GLN A 496 -4.61 -19.25 -5.69
CA GLN A 496 -4.72 -18.93 -4.26
C GLN A 496 -4.45 -17.43 -3.98
N ALA A 497 -3.54 -16.79 -4.72
CA ALA A 497 -3.27 -15.37 -4.57
C ALA A 497 -4.51 -14.50 -4.87
N GLU A 498 -5.32 -14.88 -5.86
CA GLU A 498 -6.60 -14.20 -6.16
C GLU A 498 -7.56 -14.24 -4.96
N THR A 499 -7.57 -15.32 -4.19
CA THR A 499 -8.42 -15.47 -3.00
C THR A 499 -7.89 -14.69 -1.79
N VAL A 500 -6.58 -14.47 -1.71
CA VAL A 500 -5.90 -13.74 -0.63
C VAL A 500 -6.06 -12.24 -0.78
N GLY A 501 -5.90 -11.71 -1.99
CA GLY A 501 -6.10 -10.29 -2.26
C GLY A 501 -5.17 -9.72 -3.34
N PRO A 502 -5.39 -8.48 -3.75
CA PRO A 502 -4.74 -7.88 -4.93
C PRO A 502 -3.23 -7.61 -4.74
N THR A 503 -2.72 -7.60 -3.51
CA THR A 503 -1.29 -7.40 -3.21
C THR A 503 -0.54 -8.73 -2.99
N ALA A 504 -1.26 -9.85 -2.95
CA ALA A 504 -0.65 -11.17 -2.80
C ALA A 504 0.25 -11.51 -3.99
N LEU A 505 1.46 -12.00 -3.70
CA LEU A 505 2.50 -12.24 -4.70
C LEU A 505 2.66 -13.74 -4.98
N PRO A 506 2.14 -14.28 -6.09
CA PRO A 506 2.45 -15.65 -6.49
C PRO A 506 3.87 -15.72 -7.08
N VAL A 507 4.63 -16.74 -6.65
CA VAL A 507 6.03 -16.95 -7.06
C VAL A 507 6.27 -18.42 -7.41
N ALA A 508 6.75 -18.68 -8.63
CA ALA A 508 7.24 -20.02 -8.97
C ALA A 508 8.51 -20.30 -8.15
N CYS A 509 8.51 -21.41 -7.41
CA CYS A 509 9.62 -21.79 -6.56
C CYS A 509 9.70 -23.32 -6.41
N ASP A 510 10.74 -23.92 -6.95
CA ASP A 510 11.15 -25.28 -6.63
C ASP A 510 12.11 -25.24 -5.44
N VAL A 511 11.66 -25.70 -4.27
CA VAL A 511 12.48 -25.70 -3.06
C VAL A 511 13.64 -26.71 -3.11
N THR A 512 13.64 -27.62 -4.08
CA THR A 512 14.75 -28.57 -4.30
C THR A 512 15.89 -27.94 -5.12
N ASP A 513 15.66 -26.79 -5.75
CA ASP A 513 16.66 -26.03 -6.49
C ASP A 513 17.07 -24.75 -5.74
N ALA A 514 18.34 -24.63 -5.40
CA ALA A 514 18.89 -23.49 -4.65
C ALA A 514 18.76 -22.18 -5.41
N GLU A 515 18.91 -22.18 -6.74
CA GLU A 515 18.80 -21.00 -7.59
C GLU A 515 17.34 -20.53 -7.70
N SER A 516 16.39 -21.48 -7.79
CA SER A 516 14.96 -21.19 -7.76
C SER A 516 14.57 -20.52 -6.44
N VAL A 517 15.03 -21.04 -5.30
CA VAL A 517 14.80 -20.46 -3.98
C VAL A 517 15.39 -19.05 -3.88
N ARG A 518 16.66 -18.86 -4.30
CA ARG A 518 17.32 -17.55 -4.30
C ARG A 518 16.51 -16.53 -5.12
N THR A 519 16.10 -16.90 -6.31
CA THR A 519 15.33 -16.04 -7.23
C THR A 519 13.94 -15.73 -6.65
N ALA A 520 13.30 -16.69 -5.97
CA ALA A 520 12.01 -16.46 -5.33
C ALA A 520 12.10 -15.43 -4.20
N PHE A 521 13.10 -15.56 -3.31
CA PHE A 521 13.32 -14.61 -2.24
C PHE A 521 13.75 -13.23 -2.75
N ASP A 522 14.54 -13.16 -3.84
CA ASP A 522 14.86 -11.90 -4.52
C ASP A 522 13.59 -11.17 -5.02
N LYS A 523 12.63 -11.92 -5.60
CA LYS A 523 11.34 -11.36 -6.00
C LYS A 523 10.51 -10.85 -4.82
N ILE A 524 10.51 -11.58 -3.69
CA ILE A 524 9.82 -11.14 -2.47
C ILE A 524 10.40 -9.82 -1.98
N VAL A 525 11.73 -9.74 -1.88
CA VAL A 525 12.42 -8.53 -1.44
C VAL A 525 12.16 -7.36 -2.38
N LYS A 526 12.21 -7.56 -3.69
CA LYS A 526 11.88 -6.51 -4.68
C LYS A 526 10.44 -6.04 -4.57
N ASN A 527 9.51 -6.95 -4.28
CA ASN A 527 8.10 -6.57 -4.19
C ASN A 527 7.72 -5.90 -2.86
N PHE A 528 8.27 -6.38 -1.72
CA PHE A 528 7.84 -5.95 -0.38
C PHE A 528 8.92 -5.26 0.44
N GLY A 529 10.18 -5.39 0.06
CA GLY A 529 11.33 -4.85 0.79
C GLY A 529 11.99 -5.82 1.76
N GLY A 530 11.45 -7.03 1.99
CA GLY A 530 12.01 -7.98 2.93
C GLY A 530 11.16 -9.21 3.20
N VAL A 531 11.40 -9.91 4.31
CA VAL A 531 10.59 -11.03 4.81
C VAL A 531 10.67 -11.10 6.33
N ASP A 532 9.55 -11.41 7.01
CA ASP A 532 9.49 -11.48 8.48
C ASP A 532 9.11 -12.86 8.98
N ILE A 533 8.24 -13.55 8.27
CA ILE A 533 7.73 -14.86 8.65
C ILE A 533 7.84 -15.80 7.44
N VAL A 534 8.31 -17.01 7.67
CA VAL A 534 8.33 -18.05 6.64
C VAL A 534 7.56 -19.28 7.13
N VAL A 535 6.54 -19.68 6.40
CA VAL A 535 5.86 -20.95 6.57
C VAL A 535 6.48 -21.96 5.58
N SER A 536 7.46 -22.71 6.04
CA SER A 536 8.16 -23.75 5.28
C SER A 536 7.32 -25.01 5.27
N ASN A 537 6.42 -25.13 4.27
CA ASN A 537 5.37 -26.15 4.22
C ASN A 537 5.49 -27.13 3.04
N ALA A 538 6.21 -26.78 1.96
CA ALA A 538 6.36 -27.66 0.81
C ALA A 538 6.85 -29.07 1.20
N GLY A 539 6.24 -30.11 0.67
CA GLY A 539 6.61 -31.49 0.97
C GLY A 539 5.77 -32.51 0.21
N ALA A 540 6.28 -33.73 0.12
CA ALA A 540 5.58 -34.89 -0.46
C ALA A 540 5.92 -36.16 0.33
N ALA A 541 5.03 -37.16 0.30
CA ALA A 541 5.23 -38.41 1.02
C ALA A 541 5.52 -39.55 0.06
N TRP A 542 6.63 -40.25 0.30
CA TRP A 542 6.95 -41.53 -0.29
C TRP A 542 6.80 -42.64 0.76
N GLN A 543 6.36 -43.81 0.32
CA GLN A 543 6.14 -45.00 1.16
C GLN A 543 6.99 -46.17 0.68
N GLY A 544 7.32 -47.06 1.59
CA GLY A 544 8.04 -48.30 1.35
C GLY A 544 8.67 -48.85 2.61
N ARG A 545 8.83 -50.15 2.69
CA ARG A 545 9.62 -50.79 3.77
C ARG A 545 11.06 -50.32 3.66
N ILE A 546 11.61 -49.87 4.77
CA ILE A 546 12.90 -49.16 4.76
C ILE A 546 14.05 -49.97 4.16
N GLY A 547 14.02 -51.31 4.31
CA GLY A 547 15.03 -52.20 3.72
C GLY A 547 14.87 -52.44 2.22
N ASP A 548 13.71 -52.13 1.65
CA ASP A 548 13.35 -52.44 0.25
C ASP A 548 13.24 -51.15 -0.61
N VAL A 549 13.31 -49.97 0.02
CA VAL A 549 13.18 -48.68 -0.67
C VAL A 549 14.41 -48.40 -1.52
N ALA A 550 14.18 -48.05 -2.78
CA ALA A 550 15.26 -47.65 -3.69
C ALA A 550 15.96 -46.36 -3.21
N GLU A 551 17.26 -46.27 -3.38
CA GLU A 551 18.10 -45.17 -2.90
C GLU A 551 17.67 -43.84 -3.49
N ASP A 552 17.23 -43.78 -4.74
CA ASP A 552 16.77 -42.57 -5.42
C ASP A 552 15.51 -41.99 -4.76
N ILE A 553 14.60 -42.85 -4.24
CA ILE A 553 13.42 -42.41 -3.50
C ILE A 553 13.81 -41.79 -2.16
N MET A 554 14.77 -42.36 -1.45
CA MET A 554 15.31 -41.75 -0.22
C MET A 554 15.95 -40.40 -0.51
N ARG A 555 16.78 -40.28 -1.56
CA ARG A 555 17.41 -39.03 -1.97
C ARG A 555 16.38 -37.98 -2.34
N LYS A 556 15.39 -38.29 -3.17
CA LYS A 556 14.29 -37.37 -3.53
C LYS A 556 13.52 -36.89 -2.32
N SER A 557 13.25 -37.77 -1.36
CA SER A 557 12.55 -37.40 -0.14
C SER A 557 13.39 -36.48 0.75
N PHE A 558 14.69 -36.72 0.91
CA PHE A 558 15.58 -35.80 1.62
C PHE A 558 15.70 -34.46 0.92
N GLU A 559 15.81 -34.42 -0.42
CA GLU A 559 15.87 -33.19 -1.19
C GLU A 559 14.66 -32.29 -0.92
N LEU A 560 13.45 -32.85 -0.94
CA LEU A 560 12.25 -32.05 -0.75
C LEU A 560 11.95 -31.82 0.75
N ASN A 561 11.92 -32.86 1.58
CA ASN A 561 11.40 -32.80 2.95
C ASN A 561 12.45 -32.35 4.00
N PHE A 562 13.72 -32.18 3.60
CA PHE A 562 14.80 -31.70 4.47
C PHE A 562 15.59 -30.57 3.80
N TYR A 563 16.28 -30.80 2.70
CA TYR A 563 17.10 -29.78 2.05
C TYR A 563 16.27 -28.61 1.51
N GLY A 564 15.03 -28.86 1.04
CA GLY A 564 14.09 -27.81 0.66
C GLY A 564 13.80 -26.86 1.83
N HIS A 565 13.53 -27.38 3.02
CA HIS A 565 13.33 -26.58 4.23
C HIS A 565 14.61 -25.80 4.62
N GLN A 566 15.78 -26.44 4.49
CA GLN A 566 17.07 -25.81 4.78
C GLN A 566 17.34 -24.63 3.85
N ARG A 567 17.16 -24.78 2.52
CA ARG A 567 17.39 -23.70 1.54
C ARG A 567 16.46 -22.53 1.77
N VAL A 568 15.20 -22.79 2.02
CA VAL A 568 14.18 -21.77 2.31
C VAL A 568 14.52 -21.00 3.59
N ALA A 569 14.83 -21.70 4.68
CA ALA A 569 15.21 -21.06 5.93
C ALA A 569 16.50 -20.23 5.80
N GLN A 570 17.52 -20.78 5.11
CA GLN A 570 18.79 -20.09 4.88
C GLN A 570 18.62 -18.79 4.06
N ALA A 571 17.78 -18.81 3.02
CA ALA A 571 17.49 -17.63 2.24
C ALA A 571 16.77 -16.56 3.08
N ALA A 572 15.79 -16.95 3.88
CA ALA A 572 15.06 -16.06 4.75
C ALA A 572 15.93 -15.42 5.84
N VAL A 573 16.75 -16.22 6.53
CA VAL A 573 17.62 -15.73 7.61
C VAL A 573 18.58 -14.65 7.13
N LYS A 574 19.16 -14.78 5.93
CA LYS A 574 20.03 -13.73 5.35
C LYS A 574 19.32 -12.39 5.24
N ILE A 575 18.06 -12.40 4.84
CA ILE A 575 17.23 -11.19 4.71
C ILE A 575 16.88 -10.65 6.10
N MET A 576 16.45 -11.53 7.03
CA MET A 576 16.11 -11.15 8.40
C MET A 576 17.29 -10.52 9.16
N LEU A 577 18.50 -11.04 8.97
CA LEU A 577 19.73 -10.47 9.54
C LEU A 577 20.03 -9.08 8.96
N ALA A 578 19.88 -8.91 7.64
CA ALA A 578 20.07 -7.60 7.00
C ALA A 578 19.04 -6.56 7.49
N GLN A 579 17.80 -6.98 7.76
CA GLN A 579 16.78 -6.15 8.40
C GLN A 579 17.13 -5.79 9.85
N GLY A 580 17.63 -6.75 10.65
CA GLY A 580 17.95 -6.56 12.04
C GLY A 580 16.73 -6.35 12.95
N THR A 581 15.54 -6.80 12.53
CA THR A 581 14.28 -6.71 13.27
C THR A 581 13.76 -8.07 13.77
N GLY A 582 14.63 -9.09 13.74
CA GLY A 582 14.24 -10.47 14.03
C GLY A 582 13.39 -11.09 12.92
N GLY A 583 12.72 -12.21 13.24
CA GLY A 583 11.87 -12.93 12.31
C GLY A 583 11.29 -14.21 12.91
N CYS A 584 10.55 -14.99 12.10
CA CYS A 584 9.96 -16.25 12.52
C CYS A 584 10.00 -17.30 11.39
N LEU A 585 10.60 -18.44 11.67
CA LEU A 585 10.62 -19.62 10.81
C LEU A 585 9.63 -20.66 11.36
N LEU A 586 8.66 -21.06 10.55
CA LEU A 586 7.62 -22.02 10.91
C LEU A 586 7.72 -23.24 10.00
N PHE A 587 8.03 -24.40 10.59
CA PHE A 587 8.25 -25.64 9.86
C PHE A 587 7.03 -26.55 9.91
N ASN A 588 6.51 -26.97 8.77
CA ASN A 588 5.52 -28.02 8.71
C ASN A 588 6.20 -29.40 8.79
N VAL A 589 6.16 -30.00 9.95
CA VAL A 589 6.64 -31.33 10.18
C VAL A 589 5.49 -32.36 10.11
N SER A 590 5.59 -33.50 10.74
CA SER A 590 4.57 -34.54 10.72
C SER A 590 4.68 -35.40 11.95
N LYS A 591 3.59 -36.07 12.35
CA LYS A 591 3.67 -37.10 13.37
C LYS A 591 4.70 -38.19 13.04
N GLN A 592 4.97 -38.43 11.76
CA GLN A 592 5.98 -39.41 11.32
C GLN A 592 7.40 -39.01 11.75
N ALA A 593 7.63 -37.73 12.10
CA ALA A 593 8.91 -37.26 12.65
C ALA A 593 9.16 -37.76 14.09
N VAL A 594 8.10 -37.98 14.88
CA VAL A 594 8.18 -38.33 16.30
C VAL A 594 7.70 -39.77 16.57
N ASN A 595 6.71 -40.24 15.83
CA ASN A 595 6.18 -41.59 15.96
C ASN A 595 5.96 -42.24 14.57
N PRO A 596 6.98 -42.87 14.01
CA PRO A 596 6.96 -43.44 12.66
C PRO A 596 5.96 -44.57 12.55
N GLY A 597 5.18 -44.57 11.47
CA GLY A 597 4.33 -45.70 11.11
C GLY A 597 5.03 -46.68 10.17
N PRO A 598 4.53 -47.94 10.05
CA PRO A 598 5.06 -48.90 9.10
C PRO A 598 5.05 -48.34 7.66
N ASN A 599 6.11 -48.61 6.91
CA ASN A 599 6.31 -48.19 5.51
C ASN A 599 6.43 -46.65 5.29
N PHE A 600 6.60 -45.86 6.33
CA PHE A 600 6.77 -44.38 6.23
C PHE A 600 8.20 -43.93 6.46
N GLY A 601 9.19 -44.83 6.55
CA GLY A 601 10.59 -44.44 6.70
C GLY A 601 11.08 -43.40 5.70
N PRO A 602 10.79 -43.55 4.39
CA PRO A 602 11.22 -42.58 3.38
C PRO A 602 10.68 -41.13 3.61
N TYR A 603 9.56 -40.97 4.26
CA TYR A 603 8.97 -39.69 4.60
C TYR A 603 9.32 -39.22 6.03
N GLY A 604 9.21 -40.14 7.01
CA GLY A 604 9.35 -39.81 8.43
C GLY A 604 10.77 -39.42 8.81
N ILE A 605 11.79 -40.05 8.25
CA ILE A 605 13.20 -39.79 8.55
C ILE A 605 13.60 -38.36 8.13
N PRO A 606 13.33 -37.88 6.89
CA PRO A 606 13.60 -36.50 6.52
C PRO A 606 12.80 -35.49 7.36
N LYS A 607 11.54 -35.79 7.75
CA LYS A 607 10.75 -34.92 8.64
C LYS A 607 11.30 -34.87 10.07
N ALA A 608 11.88 -35.94 10.58
CA ALA A 608 12.61 -35.96 11.85
C ALA A 608 13.88 -35.08 11.75
N ALA A 609 14.59 -35.16 10.64
CA ALA A 609 15.73 -34.27 10.37
C ALA A 609 15.31 -32.80 10.26
N ALA A 610 14.16 -32.49 9.63
CA ALA A 610 13.61 -31.11 9.57
C ALA A 610 13.22 -30.57 10.95
N LEU A 611 12.73 -31.44 11.86
CA LEU A 611 12.46 -31.07 13.25
C LEU A 611 13.75 -30.74 14.02
N ALA A 612 14.82 -31.49 13.82
CA ALA A 612 16.14 -31.19 14.39
C ALA A 612 16.70 -29.88 13.78
N LEU A 613 16.54 -29.66 12.48
CA LEU A 613 16.94 -28.45 11.79
C LEU A 613 16.26 -27.20 12.38
N MET A 614 14.94 -27.26 12.64
CA MET A 614 14.21 -26.17 13.27
C MET A 614 14.81 -25.77 14.62
N ARG A 615 15.14 -26.78 15.47
CA ARG A 615 15.77 -26.53 16.77
C ARG A 615 17.15 -25.91 16.63
N GLN A 616 17.92 -26.30 15.61
CA GLN A 616 19.24 -25.71 15.35
C GLN A 616 19.11 -24.25 14.94
N TYR A 617 18.13 -23.88 14.06
CA TYR A 617 17.86 -22.48 13.75
C TYR A 617 17.46 -21.65 14.98
N ALA A 618 16.67 -22.20 15.88
CA ALA A 618 16.31 -21.52 17.13
C ALA A 618 17.54 -21.23 18.00
N LEU A 619 18.49 -22.20 18.08
CA LEU A 619 19.73 -22.05 18.85
C LEU A 619 20.70 -21.04 18.22
N ASP A 620 20.89 -21.13 16.90
CA ASP A 620 21.92 -20.33 16.23
C ASP A 620 21.51 -18.85 16.07
N TYR A 621 20.21 -18.56 15.91
CA TYR A 621 19.72 -17.21 15.54
C TYR A 621 18.76 -16.60 16.57
N GLY A 622 18.53 -17.26 17.71
CA GLY A 622 17.68 -16.71 18.78
C GLY A 622 18.19 -15.37 19.34
N ALA A 623 19.50 -15.20 19.43
CA ALA A 623 20.13 -13.95 19.86
C ALA A 623 19.90 -12.79 18.89
N ASP A 624 19.65 -13.07 17.60
CA ASP A 624 19.31 -12.09 16.58
C ASP A 624 17.78 -11.80 16.52
N GLY A 625 17.01 -12.37 17.47
CA GLY A 625 15.56 -12.23 17.53
C GLY A 625 14.80 -13.07 16.47
N ILE A 626 15.47 -14.04 15.84
CA ILE A 626 14.86 -14.94 14.86
C ILE A 626 14.41 -16.21 15.59
N ARG A 627 13.09 -16.41 15.65
CA ARG A 627 12.45 -17.58 16.26
C ARG A 627 12.26 -18.68 15.24
N ALA A 628 12.36 -19.94 15.66
CA ALA A 628 12.05 -21.09 14.82
C ALA A 628 11.16 -22.06 15.61
N ASN A 629 10.01 -22.42 15.03
CA ASN A 629 9.01 -23.30 15.62
C ASN A 629 8.50 -24.29 14.58
N ALA A 630 7.81 -25.35 15.02
CA ALA A 630 7.24 -26.35 14.14
C ALA A 630 5.79 -26.68 14.50
N VAL A 631 5.01 -27.04 13.49
CA VAL A 631 3.70 -27.66 13.68
C VAL A 631 3.77 -29.13 13.26
N ASN A 632 3.35 -30.00 14.17
CA ASN A 632 3.24 -31.44 13.97
C ASN A 632 1.77 -31.77 13.69
N ALA A 633 1.43 -32.08 12.42
CA ALA A 633 0.06 -32.38 11.99
C ALA A 633 -0.13 -33.87 11.64
N ASP A 634 -1.34 -34.40 11.80
CA ASP A 634 -1.74 -35.75 11.37
C ASP A 634 -3.04 -35.73 10.57
N ARG A 635 -3.10 -36.51 9.51
CA ARG A 635 -4.29 -36.84 8.69
C ARG A 635 -5.04 -35.59 8.15
N ILE A 636 -4.33 -34.72 7.50
CA ILE A 636 -4.95 -33.56 6.83
C ILE A 636 -5.32 -33.90 5.39
N ARG A 637 -6.56 -33.65 4.96
CA ARG A 637 -6.96 -33.74 3.54
C ARG A 637 -6.13 -32.77 2.71
N SER A 638 -5.38 -33.34 1.77
CA SER A 638 -4.42 -32.57 0.96
C SER A 638 -3.99 -33.39 -0.25
N GLY A 639 -3.18 -32.82 -1.13
CA GLY A 639 -2.54 -33.59 -2.20
C GLY A 639 -1.66 -34.74 -1.69
N LEU A 640 -1.17 -34.64 -0.45
CA LEU A 640 -0.40 -35.70 0.21
C LEU A 640 -1.28 -36.81 0.79
N LEU A 641 -2.48 -36.50 1.21
CA LEU A 641 -3.50 -37.47 1.66
C LEU A 641 -4.75 -37.27 0.80
N SER A 642 -4.68 -37.83 -0.43
CA SER A 642 -5.74 -37.74 -1.42
C SER A 642 -7.00 -38.51 -1.03
N PRO A 643 -8.17 -38.24 -1.62
CA PRO A 643 -9.40 -39.00 -1.41
C PRO A 643 -9.21 -40.50 -1.66
N ASP A 644 -8.53 -40.92 -2.74
CA ASP A 644 -8.26 -42.32 -3.04
C ASP A 644 -7.39 -42.98 -1.96
N MET A 645 -6.42 -42.27 -1.43
CA MET A 645 -5.58 -42.74 -0.35
C MET A 645 -6.34 -42.89 0.96
N ILE A 646 -7.26 -41.98 1.24
CA ILE A 646 -8.16 -42.04 2.41
C ILE A 646 -9.07 -43.27 2.29
N ALA A 647 -9.71 -43.47 1.13
CA ALA A 647 -10.58 -44.60 0.86
C ALA A 647 -9.81 -45.95 0.99
N SER A 648 -8.61 -46.04 0.42
CA SER A 648 -7.77 -47.24 0.53
C SER A 648 -7.37 -47.54 1.97
N ARG A 649 -6.98 -46.52 2.74
CA ARG A 649 -6.49 -46.70 4.12
C ARG A 649 -7.61 -46.97 5.11
N SER A 650 -8.77 -46.37 4.94
CA SER A 650 -9.97 -46.65 5.76
C SER A 650 -10.42 -48.10 5.54
N LYS A 651 -10.52 -48.51 4.28
CA LYS A 651 -10.87 -49.90 3.92
C LYS A 651 -9.87 -50.91 4.52
N ALA A 652 -8.58 -50.67 4.40
CA ALA A 652 -7.54 -51.56 4.95
C ALA A 652 -7.62 -51.70 6.49
N ARG A 653 -8.30 -50.79 7.19
CA ARG A 653 -8.53 -50.80 8.64
C ARG A 653 -9.93 -51.20 9.04
N GLY A 654 -10.82 -51.51 8.08
CA GLY A 654 -12.23 -51.82 8.34
C GLY A 654 -13.02 -50.64 8.89
N LEU A 655 -12.60 -49.40 8.59
CA LEU A 655 -13.24 -48.17 9.07
C LEU A 655 -13.95 -47.44 7.93
N SER A 656 -14.95 -46.62 8.27
CA SER A 656 -15.43 -45.61 7.34
C SER A 656 -14.35 -44.51 7.13
N GLU A 657 -14.41 -43.76 6.03
CA GLU A 657 -13.51 -42.63 5.81
C GLU A 657 -13.63 -41.58 6.93
N LYS A 658 -14.85 -41.34 7.39
CA LYS A 658 -15.13 -40.46 8.51
C LYS A 658 -14.42 -40.91 9.79
N ASP A 659 -14.60 -42.19 10.17
CA ASP A 659 -13.98 -42.74 11.37
C ASP A 659 -12.46 -42.83 11.25
N TYR A 660 -11.93 -43.04 10.04
CA TYR A 660 -10.50 -42.98 9.79
C TYR A 660 -9.93 -41.59 9.98
N MET A 661 -10.59 -40.55 9.46
CA MET A 661 -10.14 -39.14 9.56
C MET A 661 -10.34 -38.58 10.98
N SER A 662 -11.41 -38.95 11.66
CA SER A 662 -11.73 -38.53 13.04
C SER A 662 -11.21 -39.46 14.15
N GLY A 663 -10.33 -40.44 13.80
CA GLY A 663 -9.79 -41.42 14.75
C GLY A 663 -8.74 -40.82 15.71
N ASN A 664 -9.17 -39.86 16.54
CA ASN A 664 -8.41 -39.18 17.57
C ASN A 664 -9.27 -39.01 18.82
N LEU A 665 -8.73 -38.49 19.95
CA LEU A 665 -9.45 -38.34 21.21
C LEU A 665 -10.68 -37.46 21.14
N LEU A 666 -10.63 -36.41 20.31
CA LEU A 666 -11.76 -35.46 20.13
C LEU A 666 -12.84 -36.03 19.21
N GLY A 667 -12.61 -37.13 18.48
CA GLY A 667 -13.54 -37.69 17.51
C GLY A 667 -13.86 -36.71 16.36
N ARG A 668 -12.92 -35.83 16.00
CA ARG A 668 -13.07 -34.78 14.98
C ARG A 668 -11.99 -34.86 13.93
N GLU A 669 -12.36 -34.57 12.70
CA GLU A 669 -11.38 -34.38 11.63
C GLU A 669 -10.57 -33.09 11.86
N VAL A 670 -9.25 -33.16 11.65
CA VAL A 670 -8.36 -32.00 11.69
C VAL A 670 -8.22 -31.45 10.28
N THR A 671 -8.40 -30.15 10.13
CA THR A 671 -8.41 -29.45 8.85
C THR A 671 -7.09 -28.70 8.58
N ALA A 672 -6.92 -28.23 7.34
CA ALA A 672 -5.81 -27.37 6.98
C ALA A 672 -5.85 -26.03 7.74
N GLU A 673 -7.05 -25.54 8.03
CA GLU A 673 -7.29 -24.31 8.78
C GLU A 673 -6.82 -24.44 10.24
N ASP A 674 -7.01 -25.61 10.89
CA ASP A 674 -6.52 -25.87 12.24
C ASP A 674 -4.99 -25.82 12.29
N VAL A 675 -4.32 -26.37 11.28
CA VAL A 675 -2.85 -26.33 11.15
C VAL A 675 -2.38 -24.89 10.90
N ALA A 676 -3.05 -24.15 10.03
CA ALA A 676 -2.73 -22.77 9.72
C ALA A 676 -2.93 -21.84 10.94
N GLN A 677 -3.96 -22.10 11.75
CA GLN A 677 -4.18 -21.36 13.00
C GLN A 677 -3.05 -21.59 14.02
N ALA A 678 -2.50 -22.81 14.09
CA ALA A 678 -1.35 -23.09 14.93
C ALA A 678 -0.09 -22.34 14.45
N PHE A 679 0.14 -22.23 13.15
CA PHE A 679 1.22 -21.39 12.62
C PHE A 679 1.03 -19.92 12.99
N LEU A 680 -0.18 -19.39 12.83
CA LEU A 680 -0.46 -17.98 13.22
C LEU A 680 -0.21 -17.76 14.72
N HIS A 681 -0.68 -18.69 15.57
CA HIS A 681 -0.42 -18.61 17.01
C HIS A 681 1.08 -18.55 17.31
N GLN A 682 1.90 -19.46 16.77
CA GLN A 682 3.35 -19.45 16.94
C GLN A 682 4.02 -18.18 16.39
N ALA A 683 3.49 -17.59 15.33
CA ALA A 683 3.98 -16.31 14.80
C ALA A 683 3.75 -15.16 15.77
N LEU A 684 2.59 -15.13 16.42
CA LEU A 684 2.19 -14.07 17.37
C LEU A 684 2.86 -14.18 18.73
N GLU A 685 3.27 -15.39 19.14
CA GLU A 685 3.90 -15.65 20.44
C GLU A 685 5.39 -15.26 20.45
N LEU A 686 5.67 -14.00 20.73
CA LEU A 686 7.03 -13.41 20.61
C LEU A 686 8.09 -14.02 21.52
N LYS A 687 7.70 -14.74 22.58
CA LYS A 687 8.61 -15.35 23.56
C LYS A 687 8.71 -16.88 23.40
N THR A 688 8.16 -17.44 22.31
CA THR A 688 8.18 -18.88 22.04
C THR A 688 9.10 -19.20 20.87
N THR A 689 10.11 -20.02 21.10
CA THR A 689 11.02 -20.57 20.08
C THR A 689 11.39 -22.01 20.42
N ALA A 690 11.81 -22.80 19.44
CA ALA A 690 12.06 -24.24 19.52
C ALA A 690 10.81 -25.07 19.94
N ASP A 691 9.62 -24.49 19.85
CA ASP A 691 8.35 -25.15 20.17
C ASP A 691 7.88 -26.07 19.05
N VAL A 692 7.14 -27.11 19.45
CA VAL A 692 6.49 -28.05 18.53
C VAL A 692 5.03 -28.18 18.93
N THR A 693 4.17 -27.42 18.24
CA THR A 693 2.72 -27.51 18.44
C THR A 693 2.14 -28.71 17.70
N THR A 694 1.45 -29.60 18.42
CA THR A 694 0.80 -30.76 17.81
C THR A 694 -0.66 -30.50 17.53
N VAL A 695 -1.08 -30.68 16.26
CA VAL A 695 -2.44 -30.50 15.76
C VAL A 695 -2.96 -31.81 15.16
N ASP A 696 -3.53 -32.67 16.00
CA ASP A 696 -3.93 -34.03 15.62
C ASP A 696 -5.22 -34.51 16.31
N GLY A 697 -5.92 -33.63 17.03
CA GLY A 697 -7.12 -33.98 17.79
C GLY A 697 -6.89 -34.90 18.99
N GLY A 698 -5.62 -35.02 19.43
CA GLY A 698 -5.24 -35.90 20.52
C GLY A 698 -4.97 -37.37 20.04
N ASN A 699 -4.14 -37.53 19.02
CA ASN A 699 -3.66 -38.85 18.63
C ASN A 699 -2.51 -39.28 19.57
N ILE A 700 -2.83 -40.06 20.61
CA ILE A 700 -1.87 -40.50 21.65
C ILE A 700 -0.65 -41.18 21.04
N ALA A 701 -0.81 -41.94 19.94
CA ALA A 701 0.29 -42.57 19.25
C ALA A 701 1.29 -41.58 18.62
N ALA A 702 0.89 -40.32 18.43
CA ALA A 702 1.74 -39.24 17.90
C ALA A 702 2.25 -38.31 18.99
N ALA A 703 1.89 -38.52 20.26
CA ALA A 703 2.34 -37.64 21.35
C ALA A 703 3.86 -37.74 21.55
N MET A 704 4.52 -36.63 21.68
CA MET A 704 5.92 -36.58 22.13
C MET A 704 5.97 -36.98 23.61
N ARG A 705 6.71 -38.02 23.91
CA ARG A 705 6.92 -38.54 25.26
C ARG A 705 8.36 -38.26 25.71
#